data_2758b3329ead0e4692cbe602a6fce85b
#
_entry.id   2758b3329ead0e4692cbe602a6fce85b
#
_cell.length_a   1.000
_cell.length_b   1.000
_cell.length_c   1.000
_cell.angle_alpha   90.00
_cell.angle_beta   90.00
_cell.angle_gamma   90.00
#
_symmetry.space_group_name_H-M   'P 1'
#
loop_
_entity.id
_entity.type
_entity.pdbx_description
1 polymer ?
#
loop_
_entity_poly.entity_id
_entity_poly.type
_entity_poly.pdbx_seq_one_letter_code
_entity_poly.pdbx_strand_id
1 'polypeptide(L)'
;MNVYTTDKIRNVVLLGHGGCGKTSLVEAMAYLSGMTSRLGKVSDGNTISDYDKEEINRLFSINTSVIPIIWEDTKINILDTPGYFDFAGEVEEAVSAADAAIIVVSGKAGIEVGTKKAWDICERYKLPRMVFVTDMDIDEASYRQVVEDLQELYGKRIAPFHLPIRENGQSVGYVNVLQQRAKRWTDSGTVEKAEVPDYSKENLGICREALMEAVAETSEEFMDRYFNGEEFSEDEIRQALRVNVADGSIVPVLMGSNLSARGQYTLLVDIVKYLPSPEKRTCAGINAKTNEVYQADYDFAKPKSAYVFKTIVDPFIGKYSLIKVNSGVLKTDDVLYNHHKDTEEKIGKLYVLKGNKPEEVKELHAGDIGALAKLTNTATTDSLSTKANPILYIRASMPVPYTYMRYKAKNKGDEDKISQALQKLTLEDLTLRNVNDSENGQTLLYGLGEQHLEVVVSKLFNKYKIEIELSKPKVAFRETIRKKSDVEYKYKKQSGGHGQYGHVKMTFEPSGDLEHAYEFDQIVVGGAVPKNYFPAVEKGIAEAVQKGPLAAYPVVGVKAVLYDGSYHPVDSSEMAFKTAARQAFKKGFLEASPVLLEPIVSLKVIVPDNYTGDIMGDLNKRRGRVLGMNPVDGGKQEIIADVPSMELFGYNTDLRSMTGGAGEYSYEFARYEQAPSDVQEREIEARASKLDAAE
;
A
#
# COMPACT_ATOMS: atom_id res chain seq x y z
N MET A 1 20.87 17.20 19.73
CA MET A 1 20.21 16.12 20.51
C MET A 1 21.28 15.24 21.14
N ASN A 2 21.02 14.68 22.33
CA ASN A 2 21.97 13.72 22.93
C ASN A 2 21.94 12.40 22.15
N VAL A 3 23.07 11.68 22.19
CA VAL A 3 23.16 10.31 21.66
C VAL A 3 22.59 9.34 22.69
N TYR A 4 21.77 8.40 22.25
CA TYR A 4 21.15 7.39 23.09
C TYR A 4 21.69 6.01 22.73
N THR A 5 22.00 5.21 23.74
CA THR A 5 22.37 3.80 23.58
C THR A 5 21.13 2.95 23.32
N THR A 6 21.31 1.78 22.74
CA THR A 6 20.23 0.90 22.27
C THR A 6 19.19 0.58 23.35
N ASP A 7 19.63 0.40 24.60
CA ASP A 7 18.77 0.14 25.77
C ASP A 7 17.85 1.33 26.14
N LYS A 8 18.28 2.55 25.78
CA LYS A 8 17.56 3.81 26.03
C LYS A 8 16.73 4.30 24.84
N ILE A 9 16.42 3.42 23.91
CA ILE A 9 15.60 3.71 22.72
C ILE A 9 14.31 2.90 22.77
N ARG A 10 13.20 3.49 22.32
CA ARG A 10 11.94 2.82 22.02
C ARG A 10 11.45 3.29 20.65
N ASN A 11 11.23 2.38 19.72
CA ASN A 11 10.67 2.68 18.40
C ASN A 11 9.23 2.16 18.36
N VAL A 12 8.28 3.06 18.45
CA VAL A 12 6.87 2.73 18.67
C VAL A 12 6.02 3.25 17.52
N VAL A 13 5.35 2.35 16.81
CA VAL A 13 4.39 2.72 15.78
C VAL A 13 2.98 2.85 16.36
N LEU A 14 2.26 3.90 15.97
CA LEU A 14 0.84 4.05 16.29
C LEU A 14 0.00 3.46 15.16
N LEU A 15 -0.84 2.50 15.49
CA LEU A 15 -1.74 1.82 14.57
C LEU A 15 -3.20 2.01 15.02
N GLY A 16 -4.15 1.91 14.10
CA GLY A 16 -5.58 2.01 14.41
C GLY A 16 -6.38 2.65 13.28
N HIS A 17 -7.68 2.69 13.42
CA HIS A 17 -8.61 3.20 12.41
C HIS A 17 -8.42 4.70 12.14
N GLY A 18 -8.93 5.19 10.99
CA GLY A 18 -9.00 6.63 10.70
C GLY A 18 -9.89 7.36 11.71
N GLY A 19 -9.38 8.43 12.32
CA GLY A 19 -10.16 9.20 13.30
C GLY A 19 -10.10 8.68 14.75
N CYS A 20 -9.46 7.55 15.05
CA CYS A 20 -9.35 7.03 16.43
C CYS A 20 -8.43 7.84 17.37
N GLY A 21 -7.79 8.92 16.88
CA GLY A 21 -7.02 9.85 17.71
C GLY A 21 -5.51 9.60 17.77
N LYS A 22 -4.89 8.89 16.83
CA LYS A 22 -3.42 8.64 16.79
C LYS A 22 -2.61 9.93 16.86
N THR A 23 -2.82 10.84 15.91
CA THR A 23 -2.10 12.12 15.83
C THR A 23 -2.36 12.99 17.07
N SER A 24 -3.59 13.01 17.59
CA SER A 24 -3.90 13.71 18.84
C SER A 24 -3.19 13.08 20.06
N LEU A 25 -2.97 11.76 20.04
CA LEU A 25 -2.19 11.07 21.07
C LEU A 25 -0.71 11.49 21.02
N VAL A 26 -0.13 11.56 19.82
CA VAL A 26 1.26 12.05 19.63
C VAL A 26 1.40 13.48 20.13
N GLU A 27 0.45 14.35 19.77
CA GLU A 27 0.46 15.74 20.17
C GLU A 27 0.41 15.91 21.69
N ALA A 28 -0.44 15.14 22.37
CA ALA A 28 -0.54 15.14 23.82
C ALA A 28 0.74 14.63 24.50
N MET A 29 1.38 13.58 23.96
CA MET A 29 2.66 13.07 24.46
C MET A 29 3.78 14.10 24.26
N ALA A 30 3.85 14.74 23.07
CA ALA A 30 4.83 15.78 22.78
C ALA A 30 4.66 17.02 23.68
N TYR A 31 3.42 17.40 23.97
CA TYR A 31 3.13 18.47 24.91
C TYR A 31 3.60 18.16 26.34
N LEU A 32 3.22 16.99 26.87
CA LEU A 32 3.59 16.59 28.24
C LEU A 32 5.10 16.40 28.42
N SER A 33 5.82 15.98 27.39
CA SER A 33 7.29 15.88 27.41
C SER A 33 7.99 17.22 27.31
N GLY A 34 7.25 18.33 27.11
CA GLY A 34 7.83 19.65 26.91
C GLY A 34 8.45 19.86 25.51
N MET A 35 8.24 18.92 24.58
CA MET A 35 8.71 19.03 23.21
C MET A 35 7.97 20.14 22.44
N THR A 36 6.68 20.32 22.73
CA THR A 36 5.86 21.42 22.25
C THR A 36 5.41 22.29 23.41
N SER A 37 5.27 23.60 23.21
CA SER A 37 4.80 24.56 24.23
C SER A 37 3.28 24.68 24.29
N ARG A 38 2.56 24.05 23.34
CA ARG A 38 1.11 24.06 23.25
C ARG A 38 0.61 22.67 22.87
N LEU A 39 -0.60 22.35 23.25
CA LEU A 39 -1.32 21.19 22.76
C LEU A 39 -2.03 21.54 21.46
N GLY A 40 -1.50 21.05 20.34
CA GLY A 40 -2.10 21.25 19.02
C GLY A 40 -3.34 20.37 18.80
N LYS A 41 -4.12 20.72 17.78
CA LYS A 41 -5.34 19.99 17.38
C LYS A 41 -5.36 19.77 15.87
N VAL A 42 -5.82 18.61 15.46
CA VAL A 42 -6.00 18.27 14.04
C VAL A 42 -6.97 19.25 13.38
N SER A 43 -8.09 19.59 14.05
CA SER A 43 -9.07 20.59 13.58
C SER A 43 -8.48 21.97 13.30
N ASP A 44 -7.42 22.34 14.01
CA ASP A 44 -6.78 23.65 13.88
C ASP A 44 -5.60 23.62 12.89
N GLY A 45 -5.28 22.43 12.32
CA GLY A 45 -4.19 22.23 11.38
C GLY A 45 -2.80 22.57 11.94
N ASN A 46 -2.60 22.36 13.24
CA ASN A 46 -1.41 22.85 13.94
C ASN A 46 -0.68 21.77 14.77
N THR A 47 -0.89 20.50 14.46
CA THR A 47 -0.19 19.39 15.08
C THR A 47 1.25 19.27 14.57
N ILE A 48 2.11 18.60 15.35
CA ILE A 48 3.52 18.36 14.99
C ILE A 48 3.67 17.30 13.91
N SER A 49 2.73 16.33 13.83
CA SER A 49 2.77 15.20 12.89
C SER A 49 2.25 15.56 11.51
N ASP A 50 1.07 16.21 11.45
CA ASP A 50 0.39 16.57 10.20
C ASP A 50 0.85 17.95 9.72
N TYR A 51 2.02 18.01 9.09
CA TYR A 51 2.62 19.25 8.61
C TYR A 51 2.51 19.44 7.09
N ASP A 52 2.14 18.41 6.34
CA ASP A 52 1.86 18.56 4.91
C ASP A 52 0.58 19.34 4.69
N LYS A 53 0.57 20.22 3.69
CA LYS A 53 -0.62 21.03 3.37
C LYS A 53 -1.85 20.19 3.07
N GLU A 54 -1.66 19.00 2.47
CA GLU A 54 -2.76 18.09 2.18
C GLU A 54 -3.35 17.50 3.47
N GLU A 55 -2.51 17.16 4.46
CA GLU A 55 -2.94 16.70 5.78
C GLU A 55 -3.72 17.76 6.53
N ILE A 56 -3.20 19.00 6.53
CA ILE A 56 -3.83 20.15 7.17
C ILE A 56 -5.19 20.48 6.52
N ASN A 57 -5.26 20.46 5.18
CA ASN A 57 -6.48 20.79 4.46
C ASN A 57 -7.56 19.71 4.59
N ARG A 58 -7.15 18.45 4.67
CA ARG A 58 -8.05 17.29 4.73
C ARG A 58 -8.36 16.87 6.17
N LEU A 59 -7.63 17.36 7.16
CA LEU A 59 -7.75 17.05 8.58
C LEU A 59 -7.54 15.56 8.89
N PHE A 60 -6.63 14.92 8.17
CA PHE A 60 -6.18 13.56 8.46
C PHE A 60 -4.75 13.32 7.95
N SER A 61 -4.06 12.38 8.58
CA SER A 61 -2.68 12.00 8.23
C SER A 61 -2.62 11.23 6.92
N ILE A 62 -1.69 11.59 6.05
CA ILE A 62 -1.41 10.96 4.77
C ILE A 62 -0.04 10.26 4.80
N ASN A 63 0.95 10.89 5.41
CA ASN A 63 2.31 10.39 5.48
C ASN A 63 2.63 9.94 6.91
N THR A 64 3.55 8.99 7.04
CA THR A 64 4.11 8.65 8.36
C THR A 64 5.07 9.72 8.82
N SER A 65 4.87 10.22 10.04
CA SER A 65 5.75 11.18 10.70
C SER A 65 6.54 10.55 11.84
N VAL A 66 7.80 10.96 12.02
CA VAL A 66 8.67 10.52 13.12
C VAL A 66 8.77 11.63 14.16
N ILE A 67 8.36 11.33 15.40
CA ILE A 67 8.36 12.28 16.51
C ILE A 67 9.18 11.69 17.67
N PRO A 68 10.43 12.18 17.87
CA PRO A 68 11.33 11.69 18.92
C PRO A 68 11.05 12.37 20.25
N ILE A 69 10.29 11.74 21.10
CA ILE A 69 9.96 12.21 22.44
C ILE A 69 11.05 11.78 23.41
N ILE A 70 11.54 12.70 24.24
CA ILE A 70 12.45 12.39 25.33
C ILE A 70 11.63 12.30 26.61
N TRP A 71 11.66 11.13 27.23
CA TRP A 71 10.96 10.89 28.49
C TRP A 71 11.89 10.25 29.50
N GLU A 72 12.10 10.92 30.65
CA GLU A 72 13.18 10.55 31.58
C GLU A 72 14.51 10.49 30.83
N ASP A 73 15.19 9.35 30.86
CA ASP A 73 16.47 9.12 30.19
C ASP A 73 16.31 8.21 28.94
N THR A 74 15.15 8.24 28.32
CA THR A 74 14.79 7.37 27.20
C THR A 74 14.30 8.19 26.01
N LYS A 75 14.79 7.86 24.81
CA LYS A 75 14.32 8.40 23.53
C LYS A 75 13.22 7.50 22.96
N ILE A 76 12.02 8.01 22.85
CA ILE A 76 10.88 7.31 22.28
C ILE A 76 10.64 7.88 20.89
N ASN A 77 10.99 7.14 19.83
CA ASN A 77 10.67 7.50 18.47
C ASN A 77 9.24 7.03 18.17
N ILE A 78 8.29 7.95 18.17
CA ILE A 78 6.91 7.66 17.78
C ILE A 78 6.79 7.77 16.27
N LEU A 79 6.28 6.72 15.63
CA LEU A 79 5.94 6.65 14.22
C LEU A 79 4.43 6.83 14.10
N ASP A 80 3.99 8.06 13.82
CA ASP A 80 2.57 8.37 13.63
C ASP A 80 2.14 8.01 12.22
N THR A 81 1.19 7.08 12.08
CA THR A 81 0.79 6.52 10.79
C THR A 81 -0.61 6.97 10.36
N PRO A 82 -0.87 7.04 9.05
CA PRO A 82 -2.22 7.24 8.53
C PRO A 82 -3.17 6.12 8.98
N GLY A 83 -4.44 6.46 9.19
CA GLY A 83 -5.48 5.49 9.54
C GLY A 83 -6.35 5.07 8.35
N TYR A 84 -6.29 5.78 7.23
CA TYR A 84 -7.02 5.46 6.01
C TYR A 84 -6.27 4.41 5.18
N PHE A 85 -7.01 3.43 4.66
CA PHE A 85 -6.45 2.29 3.92
C PHE A 85 -5.79 2.67 2.59
N ASP A 86 -6.14 3.84 2.06
CA ASP A 86 -5.51 4.42 0.86
C ASP A 86 -4.03 4.73 1.05
N PHE A 87 -3.57 4.81 2.30
CA PHE A 87 -2.18 5.10 2.66
C PHE A 87 -1.51 3.93 3.40
N ALA A 88 -1.98 2.70 3.16
CA ALA A 88 -1.43 1.50 3.83
C ALA A 88 0.06 1.27 3.54
N GLY A 89 0.60 1.78 2.44
CA GLY A 89 2.04 1.76 2.16
C GLY A 89 2.86 2.46 3.23
N GLU A 90 2.40 3.61 3.71
CA GLU A 90 3.00 4.38 4.79
C GLU A 90 3.04 3.60 6.12
N VAL A 91 1.99 2.80 6.37
CA VAL A 91 1.93 1.94 7.55
C VAL A 91 2.98 0.83 7.46
N GLU A 92 3.14 0.18 6.30
CA GLU A 92 4.15 -0.87 6.10
C GLU A 92 5.58 -0.32 6.25
N GLU A 93 5.85 0.88 5.73
CA GLU A 93 7.13 1.57 5.94
C GLU A 93 7.41 1.78 7.43
N ALA A 94 6.46 2.35 8.18
CA ALA A 94 6.61 2.62 9.60
C ALA A 94 6.82 1.35 10.43
N VAL A 95 6.02 0.31 10.17
CA VAL A 95 6.08 -0.98 10.88
C VAL A 95 7.45 -1.65 10.68
N SER A 96 8.04 -1.52 9.49
CA SER A 96 9.38 -2.08 9.21
C SER A 96 10.50 -1.49 10.08
N ALA A 97 10.28 -0.28 10.61
CA ALA A 97 11.24 0.40 11.50
C ALA A 97 10.88 0.30 12.99
N ALA A 98 9.66 -0.17 13.32
CA ALA A 98 9.19 -0.23 14.69
C ALA A 98 9.71 -1.46 15.44
N ASP A 99 9.81 -1.35 16.77
CA ASP A 99 10.12 -2.45 17.70
C ASP A 99 8.91 -2.84 18.53
N ALA A 100 7.93 -1.95 18.64
CA ALA A 100 6.66 -2.16 19.32
C ALA A 100 5.55 -1.31 18.70
N ALA A 101 4.32 -1.60 19.04
CA ALA A 101 3.15 -0.88 18.56
C ALA A 101 2.25 -0.41 19.71
N ILE A 102 1.53 0.68 19.47
CA ILE A 102 0.36 1.06 20.25
C ILE A 102 -0.83 1.04 19.32
N ILE A 103 -1.79 0.18 19.60
CA ILE A 103 -3.07 0.16 18.88
C ILE A 103 -4.00 1.15 19.57
N VAL A 104 -4.37 2.20 18.84
CA VAL A 104 -5.23 3.27 19.34
C VAL A 104 -6.68 2.96 18.98
N VAL A 105 -7.55 2.97 19.98
CA VAL A 105 -8.97 2.64 19.85
C VAL A 105 -9.79 3.77 20.44
N SER A 106 -10.80 4.27 19.74
CA SER A 106 -11.75 5.23 20.30
C SER A 106 -12.67 4.55 21.29
N GLY A 107 -12.75 5.06 22.49
CA GLY A 107 -13.69 4.58 23.53
C GLY A 107 -15.16 4.77 23.13
N LYS A 108 -15.44 5.68 22.20
CA LYS A 108 -16.77 5.93 21.65
C LYS A 108 -17.08 5.00 20.48
N ALA A 109 -16.18 4.86 19.52
CA ALA A 109 -16.41 4.06 18.31
C ALA A 109 -16.23 2.55 18.58
N GLY A 110 -15.44 2.16 19.58
CA GLY A 110 -15.15 0.75 19.86
C GLY A 110 -14.20 0.11 18.86
N ILE A 111 -14.36 -1.18 18.63
CA ILE A 111 -13.50 -1.95 17.73
C ILE A 111 -13.94 -1.77 16.28
N GLU A 112 -13.11 -1.11 15.52
CA GLU A 112 -13.31 -0.84 14.10
C GLU A 112 -12.44 -1.75 13.20
N VAL A 113 -12.69 -1.76 11.89
CA VAL A 113 -11.90 -2.56 10.93
C VAL A 113 -10.40 -2.21 10.99
N GLY A 114 -10.06 -0.92 11.14
CA GLY A 114 -8.67 -0.50 11.29
C GLY A 114 -7.99 -1.04 12.56
N THR A 115 -8.75 -1.27 13.64
CA THR A 115 -8.25 -1.91 14.86
C THR A 115 -7.87 -3.38 14.60
N LYS A 116 -8.73 -4.11 13.88
CA LYS A 116 -8.48 -5.52 13.51
C LYS A 116 -7.28 -5.63 12.57
N LYS A 117 -7.20 -4.77 11.55
CA LYS A 117 -6.03 -4.72 10.64
C LYS A 117 -4.74 -4.36 11.39
N ALA A 118 -4.80 -3.44 12.34
CA ALA A 118 -3.65 -3.10 13.20
C ALA A 118 -3.18 -4.31 14.02
N TRP A 119 -4.12 -5.09 14.53
CA TRP A 119 -3.82 -6.33 15.23
C TRP A 119 -3.14 -7.36 14.31
N ASP A 120 -3.71 -7.60 13.12
CA ASP A 120 -3.17 -8.53 12.11
C ASP A 120 -1.74 -8.13 11.68
N ILE A 121 -1.47 -6.83 11.53
CA ILE A 121 -0.12 -6.30 11.26
C ILE A 121 0.82 -6.67 12.40
N CYS A 122 0.42 -6.43 13.65
CA CYS A 122 1.25 -6.76 14.81
C CYS A 122 1.55 -8.27 14.89
N GLU A 123 0.59 -9.14 14.58
CA GLU A 123 0.81 -10.59 14.52
C GLU A 123 1.81 -10.96 13.41
N ARG A 124 1.63 -10.42 12.20
CA ARG A 124 2.49 -10.69 11.04
C ARG A 124 3.95 -10.29 11.28
N TYR A 125 4.16 -9.14 11.91
CA TYR A 125 5.50 -8.63 12.22
C TYR A 125 6.02 -9.03 13.61
N LYS A 126 5.24 -9.81 14.36
CA LYS A 126 5.53 -10.21 15.76
C LYS A 126 5.91 -9.01 16.62
N LEU A 127 5.13 -7.94 16.51
CA LEU A 127 5.35 -6.72 17.29
C LEU A 127 4.73 -6.84 18.68
N PRO A 128 5.51 -6.65 19.74
CA PRO A 128 4.99 -6.34 21.07
C PRO A 128 4.05 -5.14 20.98
N ARG A 129 2.94 -5.18 21.73
CA ARG A 129 1.93 -4.14 21.59
C ARG A 129 1.25 -3.77 22.89
N MET A 130 0.73 -2.56 22.94
CA MET A 130 -0.22 -2.05 23.93
C MET A 130 -1.47 -1.55 23.23
N VAL A 131 -2.59 -1.49 23.93
CA VAL A 131 -3.79 -0.81 23.44
C VAL A 131 -3.99 0.47 24.25
N PHE A 132 -4.30 1.57 23.59
CA PHE A 132 -4.65 2.83 24.23
C PHE A 132 -6.06 3.26 23.82
N VAL A 133 -6.97 3.32 24.79
CA VAL A 133 -8.36 3.72 24.56
C VAL A 133 -8.47 5.23 24.77
N THR A 134 -8.85 5.93 23.69
CA THR A 134 -9.01 7.39 23.66
C THR A 134 -10.43 7.84 24.01
N ASP A 135 -10.67 9.14 23.98
CA ASP A 135 -12.00 9.76 24.13
C ASP A 135 -12.66 9.52 25.47
N MET A 136 -11.87 9.27 26.52
CA MET A 136 -12.40 8.95 27.87
C MET A 136 -13.06 10.13 28.59
N ASP A 137 -13.02 11.31 28.02
CA ASP A 137 -13.71 12.53 28.44
C ASP A 137 -15.09 12.73 27.81
N ILE A 138 -15.51 11.80 26.94
CA ILE A 138 -16.84 11.81 26.30
C ILE A 138 -17.78 10.85 27.04
N ASP A 139 -19.02 11.28 27.27
CA ASP A 139 -20.01 10.49 28.05
C ASP A 139 -20.32 9.14 27.40
N GLU A 140 -20.33 9.06 26.07
CA GLU A 140 -20.61 7.83 25.32
C GLU A 140 -19.42 6.84 25.27
N ALA A 141 -18.23 7.24 25.73
CA ALA A 141 -17.06 6.36 25.73
C ALA A 141 -17.17 5.27 26.78
N SER A 142 -16.94 4.03 26.38
CA SER A 142 -16.97 2.87 27.26
C SER A 142 -15.68 2.05 27.22
N TYR A 143 -14.79 2.31 28.15
CA TYR A 143 -13.56 1.52 28.33
C TYR A 143 -13.88 0.03 28.57
N ARG A 144 -14.88 -0.25 29.40
CA ARG A 144 -15.28 -1.61 29.74
C ARG A 144 -15.69 -2.39 28.48
N GLN A 145 -16.55 -1.81 27.64
CA GLN A 145 -17.01 -2.46 26.43
C GLN A 145 -15.85 -2.74 25.47
N VAL A 146 -14.92 -1.78 25.29
CA VAL A 146 -13.73 -1.98 24.45
C VAL A 146 -12.87 -3.13 24.96
N VAL A 147 -12.68 -3.25 26.28
CA VAL A 147 -11.91 -4.36 26.86
C VAL A 147 -12.61 -5.69 26.67
N GLU A 148 -13.92 -5.76 26.91
CA GLU A 148 -14.73 -6.97 26.71
C GLU A 148 -14.69 -7.43 25.26
N ASP A 149 -14.86 -6.52 24.29
CA ASP A 149 -14.78 -6.80 22.84
C ASP A 149 -13.39 -7.29 22.44
N LEU A 150 -12.33 -6.68 22.97
CA LEU A 150 -10.95 -7.13 22.73
C LEU A 150 -10.71 -8.54 23.30
N GLN A 151 -11.23 -8.82 24.50
CA GLN A 151 -11.10 -10.14 25.13
C GLN A 151 -11.90 -11.22 24.38
N GLU A 152 -13.06 -10.87 23.83
CA GLU A 152 -13.82 -11.78 22.98
C GLU A 152 -13.03 -12.13 21.69
N LEU A 153 -12.38 -11.15 21.07
CA LEU A 153 -11.63 -11.35 19.83
C LEU A 153 -10.26 -12.01 20.02
N TYR A 154 -9.56 -11.64 21.09
CA TYR A 154 -8.13 -11.96 21.23
C TYR A 154 -7.79 -12.72 22.53
N GLY A 155 -8.79 -13.00 23.35
CA GLY A 155 -8.66 -13.87 24.51
C GLY A 155 -8.01 -13.25 25.74
N LYS A 156 -7.54 -14.12 26.63
CA LYS A 156 -7.04 -13.76 27.97
C LYS A 156 -5.78 -12.87 27.98
N ARG A 157 -5.07 -12.76 26.86
CA ARG A 157 -3.89 -11.89 26.74
C ARG A 157 -4.21 -10.40 26.86
N ILE A 158 -5.47 -10.01 26.68
CA ILE A 158 -5.93 -8.63 26.87
C ILE A 158 -6.02 -8.34 28.35
N ALA A 159 -5.14 -7.48 28.84
CA ALA A 159 -4.97 -7.22 30.26
C ALA A 159 -5.13 -5.72 30.60
N PRO A 160 -6.21 -5.31 31.26
CA PRO A 160 -6.34 -3.94 31.74
C PRO A 160 -5.27 -3.63 32.81
N PHE A 161 -4.39 -2.67 32.50
CA PHE A 161 -3.43 -2.15 33.50
C PHE A 161 -4.02 -1.00 34.30
N HIS A 162 -5.02 -0.34 33.76
CA HIS A 162 -5.72 0.77 34.38
C HIS A 162 -7.22 0.57 34.27
N LEU A 163 -7.95 0.80 35.38
CA LEU A 163 -9.40 0.83 35.40
C LEU A 163 -9.88 2.28 35.60
N PRO A 164 -10.89 2.77 34.85
CA PRO A 164 -11.33 4.16 34.95
C PRO A 164 -11.98 4.49 36.29
N ILE A 165 -11.67 5.67 36.81
CA ILE A 165 -12.44 6.30 37.87
C ILE A 165 -13.39 7.29 37.19
N ARG A 166 -14.70 7.10 37.39
CA ARG A 166 -15.73 7.95 36.76
C ARG A 166 -16.51 8.72 37.81
N GLU A 167 -16.72 10.01 37.53
CA GLU A 167 -17.57 10.90 38.31
C GLU A 167 -18.43 11.71 37.32
N ASN A 168 -19.73 11.77 37.58
CA ASN A 168 -20.70 12.47 36.74
C ASN A 168 -20.61 12.12 35.23
N GLY A 169 -20.37 10.83 34.92
CA GLY A 169 -20.26 10.34 33.55
C GLY A 169 -18.87 10.50 32.90
N GLN A 170 -17.97 11.29 33.46
CA GLN A 170 -16.65 11.53 32.95
C GLN A 170 -15.56 10.76 33.68
N SER A 171 -14.52 10.35 32.96
CA SER A 171 -13.33 9.76 33.54
C SER A 171 -12.46 10.84 34.19
N VAL A 172 -12.20 10.73 35.50
CA VAL A 172 -11.41 11.70 36.26
C VAL A 172 -10.06 11.16 36.74
N GLY A 173 -9.82 9.88 36.51
CA GLY A 173 -8.59 9.21 36.93
C GLY A 173 -8.64 7.73 36.64
N TYR A 174 -7.75 6.98 37.25
CA TYR A 174 -7.65 5.54 37.07
C TYR A 174 -7.18 4.81 38.35
N VAL A 175 -7.52 3.55 38.43
CA VAL A 175 -6.93 2.61 39.38
C VAL A 175 -5.85 1.81 38.65
N ASN A 176 -4.61 1.89 39.10
CA ASN A 176 -3.52 1.05 38.60
C ASN A 176 -3.68 -0.36 39.17
N VAL A 177 -3.89 -1.34 38.28
CA VAL A 177 -4.18 -2.73 38.67
C VAL A 177 -2.98 -3.40 39.35
N LEU A 178 -1.76 -3.12 38.83
CA LEU A 178 -0.54 -3.70 39.37
C LEU A 178 -0.20 -3.20 40.77
N GLN A 179 -0.37 -1.91 41.00
CA GLN A 179 -0.05 -1.25 42.26
C GLN A 179 -1.24 -1.23 43.26
N GLN A 180 -2.44 -1.56 42.78
CA GLN A 180 -3.70 -1.46 43.54
C GLN A 180 -3.90 -0.05 44.15
N ARG A 181 -3.52 0.99 43.38
CA ARG A 181 -3.55 2.39 43.83
C ARG A 181 -4.36 3.22 42.82
N ALA A 182 -5.22 4.07 43.37
CA ALA A 182 -5.98 5.02 42.60
C ALA A 182 -5.19 6.33 42.40
N LYS A 183 -5.37 6.94 41.25
CA LYS A 183 -4.79 8.24 40.88
C LYS A 183 -5.82 9.06 40.14
N ARG A 184 -5.83 10.38 40.39
CA ARG A 184 -6.60 11.38 39.63
C ARG A 184 -5.71 12.15 38.71
N TRP A 185 -6.25 12.54 37.58
CA TRP A 185 -5.59 13.48 36.68
C TRP A 185 -5.72 14.90 37.17
N THR A 186 -4.65 15.64 37.12
CA THR A 186 -4.62 17.09 37.36
C THR A 186 -4.90 17.85 36.08
N ASP A 187 -5.16 19.16 36.16
CA ASP A 187 -5.34 20.01 35.01
C ASP A 187 -4.05 20.16 34.16
N SER A 188 -2.90 19.91 34.75
CA SER A 188 -1.61 19.86 34.02
C SER A 188 -1.33 18.53 33.30
N GLY A 189 -2.27 17.56 33.35
CA GLY A 189 -2.11 16.22 32.77
C GLY A 189 -1.26 15.25 33.60
N THR A 190 -0.73 15.70 34.77
CA THR A 190 -0.04 14.83 35.75
C THR A 190 -1.06 14.06 36.61
N VAL A 191 -0.59 13.35 37.60
CA VAL A 191 -1.45 12.53 38.46
C VAL A 191 -1.20 12.82 39.94
N GLU A 192 -2.27 12.74 40.73
CA GLU A 192 -2.24 12.80 42.20
C GLU A 192 -2.87 11.53 42.82
N LYS A 193 -2.58 11.27 44.09
CA LYS A 193 -3.13 10.10 44.79
C LYS A 193 -4.65 10.25 45.02
N ALA A 194 -5.39 9.15 44.89
CA ALA A 194 -6.81 9.07 45.17
C ALA A 194 -7.13 7.78 45.91
N GLU A 195 -8.34 7.69 46.46
CA GLU A 195 -8.86 6.45 47.06
C GLU A 195 -9.45 5.54 45.98
N VAL A 196 -9.29 4.23 46.14
CA VAL A 196 -9.89 3.23 45.24
C VAL A 196 -11.40 3.23 45.47
N PRO A 197 -12.22 3.55 44.45
CA PRO A 197 -13.66 3.54 44.58
C PRO A 197 -14.19 2.12 44.92
N ASP A 198 -15.20 2.04 45.79
CA ASP A 198 -15.77 0.73 46.20
C ASP A 198 -16.29 -0.07 44.98
N TYR A 199 -16.89 0.58 44.02
CA TYR A 199 -17.39 -0.08 42.80
C TYR A 199 -16.27 -0.68 41.92
N SER A 200 -15.02 -0.27 42.09
CA SER A 200 -13.88 -0.79 41.33
C SER A 200 -13.20 -1.98 42.03
N LYS A 201 -13.43 -2.23 43.31
CA LYS A 201 -12.65 -3.19 44.11
C LYS A 201 -12.77 -4.63 43.61
N GLU A 202 -13.98 -5.07 43.23
CA GLU A 202 -14.22 -6.42 42.71
C GLU A 202 -13.47 -6.63 41.38
N ASN A 203 -13.66 -5.73 40.44
CA ASN A 203 -13.01 -5.81 39.15
C ASN A 203 -11.48 -5.66 39.23
N LEU A 204 -10.99 -4.82 40.15
CA LEU A 204 -9.57 -4.71 40.49
C LEU A 204 -8.99 -6.05 40.93
N GLY A 205 -9.70 -6.77 41.80
CA GLY A 205 -9.30 -8.11 42.26
C GLY A 205 -9.18 -9.09 41.11
N ILE A 206 -10.21 -9.19 40.25
CA ILE A 206 -10.24 -10.07 39.08
C ILE A 206 -9.08 -9.77 38.12
N CYS A 207 -8.90 -8.50 37.76
CA CYS A 207 -7.82 -8.11 36.83
C CYS A 207 -6.43 -8.34 37.43
N ARG A 208 -6.27 -8.11 38.74
CA ARG A 208 -5.03 -8.34 39.48
C ARG A 208 -4.65 -9.82 39.47
N GLU A 209 -5.62 -10.69 39.80
CA GLU A 209 -5.41 -12.14 39.82
C GLU A 209 -4.99 -12.67 38.48
N ALA A 210 -5.66 -12.28 37.38
CA ALA A 210 -5.29 -12.65 36.00
C ALA A 210 -3.86 -12.21 35.62
N LEU A 211 -3.43 -11.02 36.08
CA LEU A 211 -2.07 -10.56 35.87
C LEU A 211 -1.04 -11.34 36.67
N MET A 212 -1.35 -11.72 37.91
CA MET A 212 -0.44 -12.51 38.74
C MET A 212 -0.33 -13.95 38.24
N GLU A 213 -1.39 -14.52 37.70
CA GLU A 213 -1.36 -15.81 37.00
C GLU A 213 -0.40 -15.75 35.81
N ALA A 214 -0.50 -14.72 34.96
CA ALA A 214 0.41 -14.51 33.84
C ALA A 214 1.88 -14.28 34.26
N VAL A 215 2.13 -13.60 35.37
CA VAL A 215 3.46 -13.47 35.96
C VAL A 215 3.99 -14.83 36.45
N ALA A 216 3.16 -15.64 37.07
CA ALA A 216 3.54 -16.97 37.52
C ALA A 216 3.94 -17.90 36.37
N GLU A 217 3.25 -17.82 35.24
CA GLU A 217 3.55 -18.63 34.05
C GLU A 217 4.92 -18.36 33.42
N THR A 218 5.62 -17.27 33.80
CA THR A 218 6.93 -16.91 33.23
C THR A 218 8.09 -17.84 33.66
N SER A 219 7.99 -18.54 34.76
CA SER A 219 8.97 -19.53 35.20
C SER A 219 8.39 -20.56 36.17
N GLU A 220 9.02 -21.78 36.23
CA GLU A 220 8.63 -22.82 37.20
C GLU A 220 8.72 -22.34 38.66
N GLU A 221 9.75 -21.56 38.99
CA GLU A 221 9.93 -20.96 40.30
C GLU A 221 8.77 -20.03 40.67
N PHE A 222 8.34 -19.17 39.75
CA PHE A 222 7.21 -18.26 39.96
C PHE A 222 5.89 -19.03 40.07
N MET A 223 5.73 -20.10 39.31
CA MET A 223 4.56 -20.96 39.38
C MET A 223 4.42 -21.62 40.75
N ASP A 224 5.51 -22.18 41.25
CA ASP A 224 5.53 -22.81 42.61
C ASP A 224 5.22 -21.80 43.70
N ARG A 225 5.80 -20.62 43.68
CA ARG A 225 5.54 -19.54 44.63
C ARG A 225 4.08 -19.07 44.60
N TYR A 226 3.50 -18.94 43.39
CA TYR A 226 2.11 -18.54 43.20
C TYR A 226 1.15 -19.54 43.84
N PHE A 227 1.35 -20.85 43.59
CA PHE A 227 0.54 -21.92 44.23
C PHE A 227 0.74 -22.02 45.72
N ASN A 228 1.90 -21.65 46.27
CA ASN A 228 2.16 -21.55 47.68
C ASN A 228 1.58 -20.29 48.37
N GLY A 229 1.00 -19.38 47.56
CA GLY A 229 0.44 -18.12 48.06
C GLY A 229 1.48 -17.07 48.45
N GLU A 230 2.71 -17.16 47.87
CA GLU A 230 3.77 -16.19 48.09
C GLU A 230 3.56 -14.96 47.20
N GLU A 231 3.74 -13.78 47.78
CA GLU A 231 3.63 -12.52 47.03
C GLU A 231 4.89 -12.26 46.19
N PHE A 232 4.70 -11.69 45.01
CA PHE A 232 5.78 -11.17 44.17
C PHE A 232 6.06 -9.72 44.49
N SER A 233 7.34 -9.33 44.50
CA SER A 233 7.75 -7.94 44.59
C SER A 233 7.37 -7.14 43.35
N GLU A 234 7.24 -5.80 43.47
CA GLU A 234 6.93 -4.93 42.30
C GLU A 234 7.99 -5.06 41.17
N ASP A 235 9.25 -5.35 41.50
CA ASP A 235 10.32 -5.55 40.54
C ASP A 235 10.21 -6.88 39.80
N GLU A 236 9.88 -7.96 40.47
CA GLU A 236 9.65 -9.26 39.86
C GLU A 236 8.45 -9.21 38.92
N ILE A 237 7.34 -8.61 39.34
CA ILE A 237 6.16 -8.39 38.49
C ILE A 237 6.52 -7.61 37.28
N ARG A 238 7.26 -6.52 37.42
CA ARG A 238 7.68 -5.66 36.29
C ARG A 238 8.56 -6.41 35.28
N GLN A 239 9.52 -7.21 35.76
CA GLN A 239 10.40 -8.00 34.89
C GLN A 239 9.65 -9.09 34.16
N ALA A 240 8.76 -9.83 34.84
CA ALA A 240 7.91 -10.86 34.24
C ALA A 240 6.98 -10.25 33.17
N LEU A 241 6.31 -9.15 33.47
CA LEU A 241 5.43 -8.48 32.51
C LEU A 241 6.18 -7.91 31.29
N ARG A 242 7.44 -7.51 31.44
CA ARG A 242 8.27 -7.15 30.28
C ARG A 242 8.47 -8.32 29.32
N VAL A 243 8.67 -9.52 29.84
CA VAL A 243 8.78 -10.74 29.03
C VAL A 243 7.45 -11.01 28.34
N ASN A 244 6.35 -11.01 29.10
CA ASN A 244 5.01 -11.30 28.60
C ASN A 244 4.52 -10.27 27.57
N VAL A 245 4.89 -9.00 27.69
CA VAL A 245 4.58 -7.98 26.69
C VAL A 245 5.46 -8.14 25.46
N ALA A 246 6.74 -8.50 25.64
CA ALA A 246 7.67 -8.67 24.53
C ALA A 246 7.33 -9.88 23.65
N ASP A 247 6.79 -10.96 24.22
CA ASP A 247 6.37 -12.16 23.48
C ASP A 247 4.88 -12.11 23.04
N GLY A 248 4.12 -11.12 23.51
CA GLY A 248 2.72 -10.90 23.16
C GLY A 248 1.72 -11.79 23.94
N SER A 249 2.17 -12.49 24.98
CA SER A 249 1.28 -13.25 25.88
C SER A 249 0.41 -12.34 26.74
N ILE A 250 0.88 -11.12 27.03
CA ILE A 250 0.10 -10.04 27.65
C ILE A 250 0.09 -8.80 26.76
N VAL A 251 -1.09 -8.25 26.55
CA VAL A 251 -1.32 -6.97 25.87
C VAL A 251 -1.95 -5.97 26.82
N PRO A 252 -1.16 -5.04 27.37
CA PRO A 252 -1.67 -4.01 28.28
C PRO A 252 -2.72 -3.12 27.61
N VAL A 253 -3.82 -2.85 28.32
CA VAL A 253 -4.82 -1.88 27.92
C VAL A 253 -4.78 -0.69 28.87
N LEU A 254 -4.52 0.49 28.29
CA LEU A 254 -4.47 1.78 28.95
C LEU A 254 -5.56 2.69 28.39
N MET A 255 -5.74 3.87 28.98
CA MET A 255 -6.76 4.79 28.53
C MET A 255 -6.42 6.25 28.84
N GLY A 256 -7.09 7.15 28.14
CA GLY A 256 -6.97 8.57 28.41
C GLY A 256 -7.84 9.45 27.52
N SER A 257 -7.65 10.76 27.63
CA SER A 257 -8.22 11.78 26.77
C SER A 257 -7.10 12.57 26.12
N ASN A 258 -7.06 12.56 24.79
CA ASN A 258 -6.03 13.26 24.03
C ASN A 258 -6.22 14.78 24.05
N LEU A 259 -7.47 15.25 24.05
CA LEU A 259 -7.79 16.67 24.01
C LEU A 259 -7.48 17.40 25.33
N SER A 260 -7.47 16.67 26.45
CA SER A 260 -7.12 17.19 27.76
C SER A 260 -5.74 16.75 28.25
N ALA A 261 -4.98 16.02 27.44
CA ALA A 261 -3.68 15.42 27.76
C ALA A 261 -3.70 14.60 29.09
N ARG A 262 -4.79 13.85 29.32
CA ARG A 262 -5.00 13.02 30.52
C ARG A 262 -4.79 11.54 30.17
N GLY A 263 -3.87 10.88 30.87
CA GLY A 263 -3.49 9.47 30.64
C GLY A 263 -2.17 9.28 29.90
N GLN A 264 -1.72 10.25 29.09
CA GLN A 264 -0.49 10.14 28.32
C GLN A 264 0.77 10.16 29.18
N TYR A 265 0.76 10.86 30.31
CA TYR A 265 1.85 10.78 31.28
C TYR A 265 2.12 9.32 31.67
N THR A 266 1.08 8.59 32.03
CA THR A 266 1.18 7.20 32.42
C THR A 266 1.54 6.30 31.27
N LEU A 267 1.01 6.59 30.07
CA LEU A 267 1.39 5.89 28.84
C LEU A 267 2.90 6.01 28.57
N LEU A 268 3.49 7.21 28.66
CA LEU A 268 4.92 7.43 28.48
C LEU A 268 5.75 6.64 29.51
N VAL A 269 5.31 6.60 30.77
CA VAL A 269 5.94 5.78 31.80
C VAL A 269 5.86 4.29 31.47
N ASP A 270 4.71 3.81 31.02
CA ASP A 270 4.50 2.39 30.75
C ASP A 270 5.18 1.95 29.43
N ILE A 271 5.33 2.82 28.43
CA ILE A 271 6.18 2.58 27.26
C ILE A 271 7.62 2.27 27.70
N VAL A 272 8.21 3.10 28.54
CA VAL A 272 9.58 2.92 29.04
C VAL A 272 9.71 1.64 29.87
N LYS A 273 8.69 1.34 30.69
CA LYS A 273 8.70 0.20 31.62
C LYS A 273 8.50 -1.14 30.94
N TYR A 274 7.58 -1.25 29.99
CA TYR A 274 7.09 -2.54 29.50
C TYR A 274 7.40 -2.81 28.03
N LEU A 275 7.47 -1.80 27.14
CA LEU A 275 7.85 -2.05 25.76
C LEU A 275 9.36 -2.30 25.62
N PRO A 276 9.77 -3.23 24.75
CA PRO A 276 11.17 -3.58 24.60
C PRO A 276 12.00 -2.45 23.98
N SER A 277 13.26 -2.37 24.39
CA SER A 277 14.29 -1.66 23.63
C SER A 277 14.73 -2.48 22.39
N PRO A 278 15.34 -1.87 21.37
CA PRO A 278 15.81 -2.61 20.20
C PRO A 278 16.77 -3.75 20.54
N GLU A 279 17.59 -3.64 21.59
CA GLU A 279 18.49 -4.72 22.03
C GLU A 279 17.78 -6.02 22.42
N LYS A 280 16.50 -5.95 22.76
CA LYS A 280 15.64 -7.13 23.08
C LYS A 280 14.95 -7.69 21.84
N ARG A 281 15.22 -7.11 20.68
CA ARG A 281 14.66 -7.55 19.40
C ARG A 281 15.75 -8.22 18.57
N THR A 282 15.39 -9.25 17.83
CA THR A 282 16.27 -9.88 16.86
C THR A 282 16.22 -9.13 15.54
N CYS A 283 17.37 -8.95 14.92
CA CYS A 283 17.48 -8.37 13.59
C CYS A 283 18.49 -9.15 12.77
N ALA A 284 18.03 -9.85 11.76
CA ALA A 284 18.87 -10.62 10.87
C ALA A 284 18.79 -10.11 9.43
N GLY A 285 19.91 -10.18 8.73
CA GLY A 285 20.04 -9.97 7.31
C GLY A 285 20.81 -11.11 6.65
N ILE A 286 21.08 -10.99 5.38
CA ILE A 286 21.90 -11.92 4.62
C ILE A 286 23.16 -11.19 4.17
N ASN A 287 24.34 -11.77 4.45
CA ASN A 287 25.58 -11.27 3.89
C ASN A 287 25.64 -11.64 2.40
N ALA A 288 25.61 -10.63 1.53
CA ALA A 288 25.53 -10.81 0.09
C ALA A 288 26.76 -11.47 -0.54
N LYS A 289 27.91 -11.53 0.16
CA LYS A 289 29.12 -12.20 -0.32
C LYS A 289 29.16 -13.69 0.06
N THR A 290 28.79 -14.01 1.31
CA THR A 290 28.86 -15.37 1.84
C THR A 290 27.55 -16.12 1.75
N ASN A 291 26.45 -15.42 1.51
CA ASN A 291 25.07 -15.91 1.54
C ASN A 291 24.67 -16.51 2.91
N GLU A 292 25.34 -16.10 3.97
CA GLU A 292 25.08 -16.53 5.34
C GLU A 292 24.19 -15.52 6.08
N VAL A 293 23.44 -16.01 7.06
CA VAL A 293 22.63 -15.15 7.94
C VAL A 293 23.57 -14.29 8.80
N TYR A 294 23.34 -12.99 8.76
CA TYR A 294 24.04 -12.01 9.60
C TYR A 294 23.10 -11.50 10.70
N GLN A 295 23.44 -11.82 11.94
CA GLN A 295 22.71 -11.36 13.12
C GLN A 295 23.21 -9.95 13.50
N ALA A 296 22.48 -8.93 13.12
CA ALA A 296 22.77 -7.52 13.47
C ALA A 296 22.36 -7.22 14.92
N ASP A 297 21.16 -7.62 15.31
CA ASP A 297 20.59 -7.57 16.67
C ASP A 297 20.74 -6.21 17.36
N TYR A 298 20.79 -5.15 16.57
CA TYR A 298 20.99 -3.78 17.04
C TYR A 298 22.22 -3.59 17.94
N ASP A 299 23.25 -4.40 17.70
CA ASP A 299 24.51 -4.36 18.44
C ASP A 299 25.42 -3.25 17.88
N PHE A 300 25.73 -2.25 18.71
CA PHE A 300 26.57 -1.13 18.33
C PHE A 300 28.06 -1.49 18.15
N ALA A 301 28.50 -2.64 18.62
CA ALA A 301 29.89 -3.12 18.46
C ALA A 301 30.12 -3.80 17.09
N LYS A 302 29.06 -4.20 16.39
CA LYS A 302 29.14 -4.85 15.08
C LYS A 302 29.42 -3.86 13.95
N PRO A 303 29.82 -4.32 12.75
CA PRO A 303 29.95 -3.49 11.57
C PRO A 303 28.66 -2.72 11.26
N LYS A 304 28.84 -1.48 10.77
CA LYS A 304 27.74 -0.55 10.49
C LYS A 304 26.77 -1.10 9.45
N SER A 305 25.50 -1.04 9.76
CA SER A 305 24.44 -1.31 8.79
C SER A 305 23.15 -0.56 9.15
N ALA A 306 22.36 -0.23 8.15
CA ALA A 306 21.08 0.45 8.31
C ALA A 306 20.08 0.00 7.23
N TYR A 307 18.81 0.07 7.57
CA TYR A 307 17.70 -0.16 6.66
C TYR A 307 16.97 1.15 6.37
N VAL A 308 16.74 1.43 5.10
CA VAL A 308 16.02 2.62 4.65
C VAL A 308 14.53 2.29 4.60
N PHE A 309 13.76 2.79 5.55
CA PHE A 309 12.34 2.46 5.63
C PHE A 309 11.43 3.48 4.94
N LYS A 310 11.92 4.73 4.70
CA LYS A 310 11.12 5.78 4.06
C LYS A 310 12.01 6.79 3.32
N THR A 311 11.48 7.34 2.22
CA THR A 311 12.08 8.47 1.50
C THR A 311 11.14 9.68 1.56
N ILE A 312 11.69 10.86 1.84
CA ILE A 312 10.97 12.14 1.79
C ILE A 312 11.69 13.07 0.81
N VAL A 313 10.97 13.68 -0.12
CA VAL A 313 11.52 14.66 -1.05
C VAL A 313 11.14 16.07 -0.58
N ASP A 314 12.13 16.75 -0.02
CA ASP A 314 12.00 18.13 0.42
C ASP A 314 12.36 19.09 -0.74
N PRO A 315 11.55 20.13 -1.02
CA PRO A 315 11.80 21.07 -2.12
C PRO A 315 13.10 21.85 -1.99
N PHE A 316 13.60 22.06 -0.78
CA PHE A 316 14.77 22.92 -0.49
C PHE A 316 16.05 22.12 -0.25
N ILE A 317 15.96 21.05 0.52
CA ILE A 317 17.10 20.22 0.91
C ILE A 317 17.34 19.09 -0.09
N GLY A 318 16.29 18.70 -0.80
CA GLY A 318 16.29 17.57 -1.70
C GLY A 318 15.72 16.32 -1.05
N LYS A 319 16.45 15.21 -1.09
CA LYS A 319 16.00 13.91 -0.59
C LYS A 319 16.52 13.62 0.82
N TYR A 320 15.62 13.20 1.70
CA TYR A 320 15.94 12.50 2.94
C TYR A 320 15.65 11.01 2.81
N SER A 321 16.60 10.18 3.21
CA SER A 321 16.42 8.75 3.42
C SER A 321 16.31 8.49 4.92
N LEU A 322 15.11 8.15 5.39
CA LEU A 322 14.88 7.79 6.80
C LEU A 322 15.35 6.37 7.01
N ILE A 323 16.18 6.20 8.02
CA ILE A 323 16.83 4.93 8.32
C ILE A 323 16.60 4.50 9.75
N LYS A 324 16.61 3.19 9.96
CA LYS A 324 16.88 2.57 11.25
C LYS A 324 18.28 1.97 11.21
N VAL A 325 19.08 2.27 12.21
CA VAL A 325 20.44 1.69 12.34
C VAL A 325 20.30 0.27 12.89
N ASN A 326 20.71 -0.73 12.11
CA ASN A 326 20.54 -2.15 12.48
C ASN A 326 21.75 -2.71 13.26
N SER A 327 22.95 -2.19 12.99
CA SER A 327 24.17 -2.51 13.74
C SER A 327 25.20 -1.40 13.65
N GLY A 328 26.10 -1.34 14.61
CA GLY A 328 27.17 -0.38 14.66
C GLY A 328 26.73 1.03 15.06
N VAL A 329 27.58 2.01 14.76
CA VAL A 329 27.34 3.45 14.98
C VAL A 329 27.60 4.18 13.68
N LEU A 330 26.60 4.86 13.15
CA LEU A 330 26.74 5.73 11.98
C LEU A 330 27.23 7.11 12.40
N LYS A 331 28.19 7.65 11.66
CA LYS A 331 28.78 8.97 11.89
C LYS A 331 28.77 9.82 10.62
N THR A 332 28.83 11.12 10.79
CA THR A 332 29.08 12.05 9.69
C THR A 332 30.39 11.65 8.99
N ASP A 333 30.43 11.80 7.68
CA ASP A 333 31.55 11.41 6.79
C ASP A 333 31.75 9.89 6.58
N ASP A 334 30.93 9.03 7.20
CA ASP A 334 30.95 7.60 6.87
C ASP A 334 30.63 7.37 5.40
N VAL A 335 31.24 6.33 4.82
CA VAL A 335 30.90 5.82 3.50
C VAL A 335 30.18 4.51 3.68
N LEU A 336 28.93 4.44 3.21
CA LEU A 336 28.13 3.23 3.22
C LEU A 336 27.99 2.69 1.80
N TYR A 337 27.84 1.39 1.69
CA TYR A 337 27.65 0.66 0.45
C TYR A 337 26.21 0.21 0.31
N ASN A 338 25.57 0.58 -0.80
CA ASN A 338 24.25 0.10 -1.20
C ASN A 338 24.43 -1.07 -2.17
N HIS A 339 24.25 -2.29 -1.69
CA HIS A 339 24.45 -3.48 -2.49
C HIS A 339 23.39 -3.61 -3.62
N HIS A 340 22.15 -3.15 -3.40
CA HIS A 340 21.09 -3.20 -4.41
C HIS A 340 21.39 -2.36 -5.65
N LYS A 341 22.21 -1.32 -5.48
CA LYS A 341 22.58 -0.38 -6.55
C LYS A 341 24.06 -0.48 -6.93
N ASP A 342 24.82 -1.34 -6.25
CA ASP A 342 26.27 -1.50 -6.44
C ASP A 342 27.03 -0.16 -6.37
N THR A 343 26.68 0.66 -5.37
CA THR A 343 27.25 1.99 -5.24
C THR A 343 27.63 2.35 -3.80
N GLU A 344 28.63 3.22 -3.64
CA GLU A 344 28.99 3.82 -2.38
C GLU A 344 28.27 5.16 -2.22
N GLU A 345 27.77 5.40 -1.00
CA GLU A 345 27.08 6.62 -0.61
C GLU A 345 27.82 7.26 0.56
N LYS A 346 28.30 8.48 0.40
CA LYS A 346 28.92 9.23 1.48
C LYS A 346 27.85 9.95 2.30
N ILE A 347 27.88 9.76 3.62
CA ILE A 347 27.02 10.47 4.57
C ILE A 347 27.59 11.89 4.76
N GLY A 348 26.92 12.89 4.19
CA GLY A 348 27.32 14.28 4.42
C GLY A 348 26.85 14.79 5.79
N LYS A 349 25.57 14.58 6.09
CA LYS A 349 24.92 15.00 7.34
C LYS A 349 23.92 13.99 7.82
N LEU A 350 23.87 13.84 9.15
CA LEU A 350 22.91 13.03 9.88
C LEU A 350 21.87 13.93 10.55
N TYR A 351 20.62 13.52 10.53
CA TYR A 351 19.53 14.25 11.17
C TYR A 351 18.66 13.34 12.00
N VAL A 352 18.04 13.92 13.01
CA VAL A 352 16.84 13.42 13.67
C VAL A 352 15.70 14.35 13.28
N LEU A 353 14.62 13.79 12.76
CA LEU A 353 13.45 14.58 12.36
C LEU A 353 12.50 14.72 13.54
N LYS A 354 12.04 15.95 13.79
CA LYS A 354 10.96 16.29 14.72
C LYS A 354 9.77 16.77 13.89
N GLY A 355 8.98 15.85 13.36
CA GLY A 355 8.04 16.18 12.29
C GLY A 355 8.81 16.73 11.07
N ASN A 356 8.51 17.96 10.66
CA ASN A 356 9.19 18.64 9.54
C ASN A 356 10.52 19.35 9.90
N LYS A 357 10.92 19.31 11.17
CA LYS A 357 12.12 20.04 11.64
C LYS A 357 13.31 19.09 11.76
N PRO A 358 14.31 19.18 10.87
CA PRO A 358 15.53 18.40 10.98
C PRO A 358 16.45 19.01 12.05
N GLU A 359 16.95 18.16 12.95
CA GLU A 359 17.99 18.50 13.92
C GLU A 359 19.26 17.71 13.56
N GLU A 360 20.36 18.41 13.25
CA GLU A 360 21.62 17.79 12.87
C GLU A 360 22.26 17.08 14.09
N VAL A 361 22.71 15.85 13.88
CA VAL A 361 23.42 15.04 14.88
C VAL A 361 24.74 14.52 14.32
N LYS A 362 25.70 14.21 15.19
CA LYS A 362 27.01 13.73 14.76
C LYS A 362 27.08 12.23 14.56
N GLU A 363 26.27 11.50 15.30
CA GLU A 363 26.22 10.03 15.24
C GLU A 363 24.84 9.49 15.62
N LEU A 364 24.54 8.27 15.16
CA LEU A 364 23.35 7.49 15.49
C LEU A 364 23.80 6.07 15.86
N HIS A 365 23.35 5.58 17.02
CA HIS A 365 23.62 4.22 17.49
C HIS A 365 22.66 3.20 16.87
N ALA A 366 23.08 1.94 16.88
CA ALA A 366 22.23 0.82 16.54
C ALA A 366 20.90 0.87 17.33
N GLY A 367 19.81 0.62 16.64
CA GLY A 367 18.45 0.73 17.17
C GLY A 367 17.82 2.11 17.00
N ASP A 368 18.58 3.18 16.73
CA ASP A 368 18.00 4.51 16.58
C ASP A 368 17.49 4.78 15.17
N ILE A 369 16.54 5.71 15.08
CA ILE A 369 15.97 6.21 13.84
C ILE A 369 16.51 7.61 13.56
N GLY A 370 16.94 7.82 12.30
CA GLY A 370 17.39 9.11 11.81
C GLY A 370 17.20 9.26 10.32
N ALA A 371 17.75 10.32 9.76
CA ALA A 371 17.66 10.64 8.34
C ALA A 371 19.02 11.00 7.75
N LEU A 372 19.27 10.49 6.56
CA LEU A 372 20.44 10.80 5.72
C LEU A 372 20.00 11.72 4.60
N ALA A 373 20.67 12.86 4.45
CA ALA A 373 20.32 13.81 3.40
C ALA A 373 21.12 13.56 2.11
N LYS A 374 20.48 13.79 0.98
CA LYS A 374 21.10 13.88 -0.35
C LYS A 374 21.78 12.60 -0.86
N LEU A 375 21.38 11.42 -0.38
CA LEU A 375 21.82 10.16 -0.98
C LEU A 375 21.23 10.03 -2.40
N THR A 376 22.09 9.85 -3.39
CA THR A 376 21.65 9.93 -4.81
C THR A 376 20.99 8.64 -5.27
N ASN A 377 21.61 7.49 -4.93
CA ASN A 377 21.21 6.19 -5.47
C ASN A 377 20.40 5.33 -4.50
N THR A 378 20.17 5.80 -3.28
CA THR A 378 19.46 5.06 -2.24
C THR A 378 17.97 5.33 -2.32
N ALA A 379 17.16 4.28 -2.20
CA ALA A 379 15.69 4.31 -2.21
C ALA A 379 15.11 3.63 -0.96
N THR A 380 13.82 3.81 -0.74
CA THR A 380 13.07 3.09 0.30
C THR A 380 13.22 1.59 0.09
N THR A 381 13.35 0.84 1.17
CA THR A 381 13.66 -0.60 1.26
C THR A 381 15.10 -1.01 0.92
N ASP A 382 15.99 -0.08 0.64
CA ASP A 382 17.40 -0.41 0.45
C ASP A 382 18.11 -0.67 1.78
N SER A 383 19.11 -1.55 1.72
CA SER A 383 20.02 -1.85 2.83
C SER A 383 21.35 -1.15 2.61
N LEU A 384 21.82 -0.47 3.62
CA LEU A 384 23.13 0.20 3.64
C LEU A 384 24.04 -0.50 4.63
N SER A 385 25.31 -0.74 4.26
CA SER A 385 26.28 -1.43 5.10
C SER A 385 27.70 -1.03 4.71
N THR A 386 28.71 -1.72 5.23
CA THR A 386 30.08 -1.54 4.76
C THR A 386 30.33 -2.41 3.52
N LYS A 387 31.15 -1.96 2.59
CA LYS A 387 31.53 -2.73 1.39
C LYS A 387 32.27 -4.04 1.73
N ALA A 388 32.98 -4.07 2.84
CA ALA A 388 33.63 -5.28 3.33
C ALA A 388 32.62 -6.34 3.80
N ASN A 389 31.50 -5.89 4.38
CA ASN A 389 30.44 -6.72 4.91
C ASN A 389 29.07 -6.24 4.38
N PRO A 390 28.73 -6.56 3.13
CA PRO A 390 27.47 -6.12 2.51
C PRO A 390 26.30 -6.95 3.03
N ILE A 391 25.38 -6.27 3.74
CA ILE A 391 24.21 -6.89 4.36
C ILE A 391 22.95 -6.47 3.64
N LEU A 392 22.08 -7.44 3.37
CA LEU A 392 20.73 -7.25 2.81
C LEU A 392 19.70 -7.61 3.87
N TYR A 393 18.85 -6.66 4.21
CA TYR A 393 17.68 -6.87 5.08
C TYR A 393 16.45 -7.21 4.26
N ILE A 394 15.48 -7.91 4.89
CA ILE A 394 14.20 -8.22 4.27
C ILE A 394 13.46 -6.92 3.97
N ARG A 395 13.04 -6.78 2.73
CA ARG A 395 12.28 -5.61 2.29
C ARG A 395 10.86 -5.64 2.82
N ALA A 396 10.33 -4.51 3.23
CA ALA A 396 8.92 -4.38 3.56
C ALA A 396 8.06 -4.73 2.34
N SER A 397 6.98 -5.48 2.58
CA SER A 397 6.04 -5.88 1.54
C SER A 397 5.04 -4.75 1.32
N MET A 398 5.17 -4.03 0.21
CA MET A 398 4.26 -2.94 -0.13
C MET A 398 2.96 -3.46 -0.72
N PRO A 399 1.80 -2.87 -0.35
CA PRO A 399 0.53 -3.17 -0.99
C PRO A 399 0.58 -2.91 -2.50
N VAL A 400 -0.01 -3.81 -3.28
CA VAL A 400 -0.10 -3.67 -4.73
C VAL A 400 -1.26 -2.73 -5.08
N PRO A 401 -1.02 -1.66 -5.87
CA PRO A 401 -2.09 -0.77 -6.30
C PRO A 401 -2.90 -1.40 -7.44
N TYR A 402 -4.19 -1.64 -7.19
CA TYR A 402 -5.15 -2.15 -8.18
C TYR A 402 -6.11 -1.07 -8.69
N THR A 403 -6.22 0.07 -8.00
CA THR A 403 -7.01 1.21 -8.45
C THR A 403 -6.20 2.07 -9.40
N TYR A 404 -6.76 2.42 -10.55
CA TYR A 404 -6.08 3.27 -11.51
C TYR A 404 -7.04 4.19 -12.25
N MET A 405 -6.51 5.35 -12.66
CA MET A 405 -7.20 6.34 -13.47
C MET A 405 -6.31 6.75 -14.63
N ARG A 406 -6.93 7.08 -15.75
CA ARG A 406 -6.27 7.78 -16.83
C ARG A 406 -6.08 9.24 -16.45
N TYR A 407 -4.93 9.81 -16.74
CA TYR A 407 -4.72 11.24 -16.57
C TYR A 407 -4.29 11.93 -17.86
N LYS A 408 -4.55 13.22 -17.93
CA LYS A 408 -4.10 14.10 -18.99
C LYS A 408 -3.55 15.39 -18.39
N ALA A 409 -2.58 16.01 -19.08
CA ALA A 409 -2.20 17.38 -18.80
C ALA A 409 -3.39 18.30 -19.06
N LYS A 410 -3.70 19.20 -18.12
CA LYS A 410 -4.71 20.24 -18.32
C LYS A 410 -4.18 21.36 -19.23
N ASN A 411 -2.89 21.66 -19.09
CA ASN A 411 -2.20 22.64 -19.93
C ASN A 411 -1.30 21.89 -20.95
N LYS A 412 -1.44 22.25 -22.20
CA LYS A 412 -0.65 21.66 -23.29
C LYS A 412 0.84 22.00 -23.12
N GLY A 413 1.72 21.00 -23.19
CA GLY A 413 3.17 21.16 -23.05
C GLY A 413 3.72 20.93 -21.64
N ASP A 414 2.88 20.53 -20.67
CA ASP A 414 3.32 20.19 -19.32
C ASP A 414 3.67 18.68 -19.15
N GLU A 415 3.61 17.88 -20.23
CA GLU A 415 3.78 16.41 -20.19
C GLU A 415 5.12 16.00 -19.56
N ASP A 416 6.22 16.64 -19.95
CA ASP A 416 7.56 16.36 -19.38
C ASP A 416 7.66 16.75 -17.91
N LYS A 417 7.07 17.86 -17.51
CA LYS A 417 7.03 18.31 -16.11
C LYS A 417 6.22 17.35 -15.25
N ILE A 418 5.07 16.88 -15.78
CA ILE A 418 4.23 15.87 -15.12
C ILE A 418 5.05 14.60 -14.88
N SER A 419 5.74 14.10 -15.92
CA SER A 419 6.56 12.90 -15.84
C SER A 419 7.64 13.03 -14.74
N GLN A 420 8.37 14.14 -14.72
CA GLN A 420 9.40 14.40 -13.69
C GLN A 420 8.82 14.54 -12.29
N ALA A 421 7.67 15.19 -12.14
CA ALA A 421 7.02 15.34 -10.84
C ALA A 421 6.47 14.00 -10.33
N LEU A 422 5.82 13.20 -11.18
CA LEU A 422 5.36 11.86 -10.83
C LEU A 422 6.52 10.94 -10.48
N GLN A 423 7.65 11.02 -11.18
CA GLN A 423 8.85 10.27 -10.83
C GLN A 423 9.35 10.60 -9.41
N LYS A 424 9.28 11.85 -8.98
CA LYS A 424 9.62 12.23 -7.60
C LYS A 424 8.61 11.69 -6.59
N LEU A 425 7.31 11.74 -6.90
CA LEU A 425 6.27 11.19 -6.03
C LEU A 425 6.36 9.67 -5.89
N THR A 426 6.71 8.95 -6.96
CA THR A 426 6.93 7.49 -6.91
C THR A 426 8.21 7.08 -6.14
N LEU A 427 9.14 8.01 -5.92
CA LEU A 427 10.27 7.79 -5.00
C LEU A 427 9.85 7.91 -3.54
N GLU A 428 8.88 8.78 -3.25
CA GLU A 428 8.32 8.93 -1.90
C GLU A 428 7.36 7.79 -1.57
N ASP A 429 6.54 7.38 -2.53
CA ASP A 429 5.46 6.42 -2.33
C ASP A 429 5.59 5.23 -3.31
N LEU A 430 5.99 4.08 -2.79
CA LEU A 430 6.18 2.86 -3.56
C LEU A 430 4.87 2.21 -4.02
N THR A 431 3.73 2.67 -3.52
CA THR A 431 2.40 2.20 -3.93
C THR A 431 1.81 2.98 -5.10
N LEU A 432 2.53 4.00 -5.60
CA LEU A 432 2.20 4.71 -6.83
C LEU A 432 2.90 4.08 -8.03
N ARG A 433 2.19 3.96 -9.15
CA ARG A 433 2.77 3.57 -10.44
C ARG A 433 2.27 4.50 -11.54
N ASN A 434 3.18 4.93 -12.39
CA ASN A 434 2.88 5.68 -13.61
C ASN A 434 3.17 4.78 -14.82
N VAL A 435 2.14 4.47 -15.60
CA VAL A 435 2.22 3.53 -16.73
C VAL A 435 1.81 4.22 -18.02
N ASN A 436 2.67 4.16 -19.04
CA ASN A 436 2.32 4.57 -20.37
C ASN A 436 1.73 3.38 -21.15
N ASP A 437 0.42 3.41 -21.36
CA ASP A 437 -0.32 2.44 -22.15
C ASP A 437 -0.32 2.92 -23.61
N SER A 438 0.71 2.53 -24.35
CA SER A 438 0.92 2.90 -25.74
C SER A 438 -0.15 2.32 -26.67
N GLU A 439 -0.71 1.16 -26.33
CA GLU A 439 -1.76 0.51 -27.12
C GLU A 439 -3.03 1.35 -27.20
N ASN A 440 -3.49 1.87 -26.07
CA ASN A 440 -4.70 2.70 -26.01
C ASN A 440 -4.42 4.20 -26.09
N GLY A 441 -3.14 4.58 -26.24
CA GLY A 441 -2.69 5.97 -26.27
C GLY A 441 -3.18 6.74 -25.04
N GLN A 442 -2.83 6.23 -23.86
CA GLN A 442 -3.18 6.83 -22.58
C GLN A 442 -2.08 6.65 -21.55
N THR A 443 -2.06 7.54 -20.58
CA THR A 443 -1.22 7.42 -19.38
C THR A 443 -2.09 7.10 -18.19
N LEU A 444 -1.66 6.11 -17.40
CA LEU A 444 -2.38 5.58 -16.25
C LEU A 444 -1.61 5.87 -14.97
N LEU A 445 -2.32 6.35 -13.96
CA LEU A 445 -1.82 6.51 -12.61
C LEU A 445 -2.51 5.48 -11.70
N TYR A 446 -1.71 4.61 -11.10
CA TYR A 446 -2.15 3.59 -10.15
C TYR A 446 -1.90 4.03 -8.73
N GLY A 447 -2.83 3.70 -7.82
CA GLY A 447 -2.74 3.92 -6.39
C GLY A 447 -3.62 2.95 -5.61
N LEU A 448 -3.60 3.04 -4.29
CA LEU A 448 -4.36 2.13 -3.41
C LEU A 448 -5.85 2.45 -3.30
N GLY A 449 -6.27 3.63 -3.76
CA GLY A 449 -7.68 4.04 -3.76
C GLY A 449 -7.88 5.41 -4.40
N GLU A 450 -9.12 5.85 -4.47
CA GLU A 450 -9.48 7.12 -5.12
C GLU A 450 -8.93 8.32 -4.36
N GLN A 451 -9.01 8.31 -3.01
CA GLN A 451 -8.44 9.39 -2.18
C GLN A 451 -6.92 9.50 -2.36
N HIS A 452 -6.23 8.36 -2.52
CA HIS A 452 -4.80 8.36 -2.81
C HIS A 452 -4.49 9.09 -4.12
N LEU A 453 -5.23 8.80 -5.19
CA LEU A 453 -5.04 9.46 -6.49
C LEU A 453 -5.38 10.96 -6.44
N GLU A 454 -6.43 11.36 -5.72
CA GLU A 454 -6.77 12.77 -5.50
C GLU A 454 -5.67 13.53 -4.76
N VAL A 455 -5.06 12.90 -3.74
CA VAL A 455 -3.90 13.48 -3.02
C VAL A 455 -2.73 13.70 -3.96
N VAL A 456 -2.46 12.75 -4.88
CA VAL A 456 -1.41 12.92 -5.90
C VAL A 456 -1.70 14.12 -6.81
N VAL A 457 -2.94 14.30 -7.28
CA VAL A 457 -3.35 15.47 -8.08
C VAL A 457 -3.11 16.76 -7.31
N SER A 458 -3.53 16.80 -6.04
CA SER A 458 -3.31 17.95 -5.17
C SER A 458 -1.82 18.22 -4.92
N LYS A 459 -1.01 17.20 -4.67
CA LYS A 459 0.45 17.35 -4.50
C LYS A 459 1.12 17.87 -5.78
N LEU A 460 0.70 17.43 -6.96
CA LEU A 460 1.18 17.96 -8.24
C LEU A 460 0.89 19.46 -8.37
N PHE A 461 -0.31 19.88 -8.00
CA PHE A 461 -0.68 21.29 -8.02
C PHE A 461 0.07 22.09 -6.95
N ASN A 462 0.06 21.66 -5.71
CA ASN A 462 0.58 22.44 -4.59
C ASN A 462 2.12 22.49 -4.57
N LYS A 463 2.81 21.37 -4.80
CA LYS A 463 4.29 21.30 -4.78
C LYS A 463 4.92 21.73 -6.11
N TYR A 464 4.32 21.35 -7.25
CA TYR A 464 4.96 21.49 -8.56
C TYR A 464 4.26 22.47 -9.50
N LYS A 465 3.10 23.01 -9.13
CA LYS A 465 2.28 23.93 -9.95
C LYS A 465 1.86 23.33 -11.29
N ILE A 466 1.55 22.04 -11.27
CA ILE A 466 1.14 21.25 -12.42
C ILE A 466 -0.29 20.80 -12.21
N GLU A 467 -1.12 20.96 -13.24
CA GLU A 467 -2.51 20.51 -13.22
C GLU A 467 -2.71 19.32 -14.16
N ILE A 468 -3.30 18.25 -13.63
CA ILE A 468 -3.77 17.10 -14.40
C ILE A 468 -5.25 16.87 -14.17
N GLU A 469 -5.90 16.23 -15.13
CA GLU A 469 -7.29 15.80 -15.05
C GLU A 469 -7.34 14.27 -15.05
N LEU A 470 -8.02 13.70 -14.04
CA LEU A 470 -8.29 12.28 -13.96
C LEU A 470 -9.58 11.93 -14.72
N SER A 471 -9.57 10.82 -15.42
CA SER A 471 -10.71 10.32 -16.15
C SER A 471 -10.72 8.79 -16.18
N LYS A 472 -11.87 8.20 -16.55
CA LYS A 472 -11.98 6.75 -16.72
C LYS A 472 -10.95 6.24 -17.73
N PRO A 473 -10.25 5.14 -17.43
CA PRO A 473 -9.32 4.54 -18.40
C PRO A 473 -10.08 3.96 -19.58
N LYS A 474 -9.42 3.91 -20.72
CA LYS A 474 -9.91 3.18 -21.89
C LYS A 474 -9.60 1.70 -21.69
N VAL A 475 -10.53 0.87 -22.11
CA VAL A 475 -10.39 -0.59 -22.07
C VAL A 475 -9.74 -1.09 -23.36
N ALA A 476 -8.86 -2.07 -23.23
CA ALA A 476 -8.14 -2.68 -24.36
C ALA A 476 -9.01 -3.76 -25.02
N PHE A 477 -10.00 -3.37 -25.82
CA PHE A 477 -10.77 -4.31 -26.64
C PHE A 477 -9.91 -4.92 -27.75
N ARG A 478 -10.40 -6.03 -28.33
CA ARG A 478 -9.89 -6.66 -29.55
C ARG A 478 -11.01 -6.82 -30.56
N GLU A 479 -10.64 -6.96 -31.82
CA GLU A 479 -11.56 -7.34 -32.90
C GLU A 479 -11.25 -8.76 -33.38
N THR A 480 -12.29 -9.52 -33.73
CA THR A 480 -12.13 -10.82 -34.36
C THR A 480 -13.31 -11.10 -35.29
N ILE A 481 -13.26 -12.19 -36.03
CA ILE A 481 -14.29 -12.63 -36.96
C ILE A 481 -14.91 -13.96 -36.50
N ARG A 482 -16.17 -14.19 -36.85
CA ARG A 482 -16.90 -15.41 -36.46
C ARG A 482 -17.17 -16.37 -37.62
N LYS A 483 -17.05 -15.89 -38.85
CA LYS A 483 -17.37 -16.66 -40.06
C LYS A 483 -16.20 -16.56 -41.03
N LYS A 484 -16.19 -17.49 -41.97
CA LYS A 484 -15.32 -17.43 -43.16
C LYS A 484 -15.86 -16.45 -44.14
N SER A 485 -14.99 -15.66 -44.75
CA SER A 485 -15.28 -14.85 -45.92
C SER A 485 -14.32 -15.19 -47.08
N ASP A 486 -14.76 -14.94 -48.29
CA ASP A 486 -13.95 -15.10 -49.50
C ASP A 486 -14.08 -13.83 -50.36
N VAL A 487 -12.98 -13.13 -50.53
CA VAL A 487 -12.98 -11.81 -51.14
C VAL A 487 -11.88 -11.66 -52.20
N GLU A 488 -12.24 -10.87 -53.17
CA GLU A 488 -11.35 -10.43 -54.26
C GLU A 488 -11.16 -8.92 -54.15
N TYR A 489 -9.91 -8.47 -54.26
CA TYR A 489 -9.60 -7.05 -54.33
C TYR A 489 -8.55 -6.78 -55.36
N LYS A 490 -8.88 -5.86 -56.30
CA LYS A 490 -7.99 -5.40 -57.37
C LYS A 490 -7.61 -3.93 -57.15
N TYR A 491 -6.38 -3.69 -56.78
CA TYR A 491 -5.82 -2.35 -56.68
C TYR A 491 -5.24 -1.94 -58.03
N LYS A 492 -5.87 -0.96 -58.65
CA LYS A 492 -5.39 -0.40 -59.93
C LYS A 492 -5.41 1.13 -59.83
N LYS A 493 -4.24 1.75 -59.99
CA LYS A 493 -4.10 3.20 -60.04
C LYS A 493 -3.22 3.59 -61.21
N GLN A 494 -3.71 4.51 -62.02
CA GLN A 494 -2.99 5.01 -63.18
C GLN A 494 -2.97 6.54 -63.09
N SER A 495 -1.77 7.11 -62.87
CA SER A 495 -1.56 8.54 -62.74
C SER A 495 -0.32 8.96 -63.51
N GLY A 496 -0.37 8.86 -64.87
CA GLY A 496 0.72 9.28 -65.79
C GLY A 496 2.04 8.51 -65.59
N GLY A 497 2.51 7.81 -66.63
CA GLY A 497 3.70 6.98 -66.53
C GLY A 497 3.45 5.54 -66.11
N HIS A 498 4.27 4.95 -65.24
CA HIS A 498 4.04 3.60 -64.70
C HIS A 498 2.81 3.56 -63.79
N GLY A 499 1.87 2.65 -64.09
CA GLY A 499 0.69 2.37 -63.23
C GLY A 499 1.06 1.57 -62.00
N GLN A 500 0.08 1.37 -61.11
CA GLN A 500 0.17 0.44 -59.98
C GLN A 500 -0.88 -0.64 -60.11
N TYR A 501 -0.50 -1.91 -59.97
CA TYR A 501 -1.38 -3.03 -60.12
C TYR A 501 -1.08 -4.11 -59.09
N GLY A 502 -2.08 -4.45 -58.25
CA GLY A 502 -2.03 -5.59 -57.34
C GLY A 502 -3.41 -6.22 -57.26
N HIS A 503 -3.51 -7.53 -57.43
CA HIS A 503 -4.78 -8.24 -57.37
C HIS A 503 -4.64 -9.52 -56.59
N VAL A 504 -5.45 -9.64 -55.53
CA VAL A 504 -5.45 -10.78 -54.63
C VAL A 504 -6.85 -11.33 -54.44
N LYS A 505 -6.95 -12.67 -54.36
CA LYS A 505 -8.13 -13.36 -53.87
C LYS A 505 -7.75 -14.10 -52.59
N MET A 506 -8.48 -13.82 -51.51
CA MET A 506 -8.11 -14.25 -50.19
C MET A 506 -9.34 -14.75 -49.41
N THR A 507 -9.13 -15.77 -48.59
CA THR A 507 -10.12 -16.16 -47.56
C THR A 507 -9.63 -15.71 -46.22
N PHE A 508 -10.59 -15.31 -45.39
CA PHE A 508 -10.39 -14.98 -43.98
C PHE A 508 -11.31 -15.84 -43.14
N GLU A 509 -10.75 -16.52 -42.14
CA GLU A 509 -11.52 -17.39 -41.25
C GLU A 509 -10.96 -17.30 -39.81
N PRO A 510 -11.76 -17.66 -38.78
CA PRO A 510 -11.25 -17.74 -37.41
C PRO A 510 -10.09 -18.74 -37.32
N SER A 511 -8.97 -18.34 -36.73
CA SER A 511 -7.83 -19.25 -36.48
C SER A 511 -8.06 -20.17 -35.29
N GLY A 512 -8.91 -19.75 -34.35
CA GLY A 512 -9.11 -20.44 -33.07
C GLY A 512 -8.09 -20.08 -32.00
N ASP A 513 -7.05 -19.30 -32.35
CA ASP A 513 -6.02 -18.84 -31.45
C ASP A 513 -6.11 -17.32 -31.28
N LEU A 514 -6.59 -16.86 -30.11
CA LEU A 514 -6.72 -15.44 -29.77
C LEU A 514 -5.45 -14.82 -29.18
N GLU A 515 -4.38 -15.59 -28.98
CA GLU A 515 -3.10 -15.07 -28.51
C GLU A 515 -2.31 -14.40 -29.66
N HIS A 516 -2.54 -14.83 -30.89
CA HIS A 516 -1.90 -14.29 -32.07
C HIS A 516 -2.88 -13.42 -32.88
N ALA A 517 -2.35 -12.36 -33.48
CA ALA A 517 -3.14 -11.44 -34.29
C ALA A 517 -3.67 -12.12 -35.55
N TYR A 518 -2.81 -12.81 -36.27
CA TYR A 518 -3.14 -13.50 -37.51
C TYR A 518 -2.24 -14.70 -37.76
N GLU A 519 -2.73 -15.61 -38.62
CA GLU A 519 -1.97 -16.60 -39.34
C GLU A 519 -2.03 -16.29 -40.83
N PHE A 520 -0.92 -16.40 -41.54
CA PHE A 520 -0.89 -16.21 -42.98
C PHE A 520 -0.46 -17.48 -43.70
N ASP A 521 -1.24 -17.86 -44.68
CA ASP A 521 -0.94 -19.01 -45.54
C ASP A 521 -1.13 -18.65 -47.03
N GLN A 522 -0.51 -19.42 -47.89
CA GLN A 522 -0.63 -19.25 -49.36
C GLN A 522 -0.71 -20.59 -50.07
N ILE A 523 -1.70 -20.73 -50.95
CA ILE A 523 -1.98 -21.93 -51.72
C ILE A 523 -2.13 -21.58 -53.22
N VAL A 524 -1.45 -20.54 -53.67
CA VAL A 524 -1.49 -20.05 -55.06
C VAL A 524 -0.94 -21.08 -56.03
N VAL A 525 -1.71 -21.42 -57.06
CA VAL A 525 -1.33 -22.37 -58.10
C VAL A 525 -1.07 -21.65 -59.42
N GLY A 526 -0.16 -22.17 -60.26
CA GLY A 526 0.11 -21.69 -61.62
C GLY A 526 0.81 -20.34 -61.72
N GLY A 527 1.30 -19.79 -60.58
CA GLY A 527 2.04 -18.50 -60.62
C GLY A 527 1.12 -17.29 -60.82
N ALA A 528 -0.15 -17.40 -60.53
CA ALA A 528 -1.13 -16.30 -60.65
C ALA A 528 -0.71 -15.05 -59.88
N VAL A 529 -0.11 -15.21 -58.70
CA VAL A 529 0.65 -14.20 -57.98
C VAL A 529 2.10 -14.68 -57.86
N PRO A 530 3.09 -13.95 -58.36
CA PRO A 530 4.51 -14.31 -58.22
C PRO A 530 4.97 -14.39 -56.78
N LYS A 531 5.79 -15.39 -56.43
CA LYS A 531 6.22 -15.70 -55.06
C LYS A 531 6.92 -14.53 -54.34
N ASN A 532 7.60 -13.68 -55.08
CA ASN A 532 8.27 -12.47 -54.55
C ASN A 532 7.28 -11.44 -53.95
N TYR A 533 5.98 -11.52 -54.29
CA TYR A 533 4.96 -10.63 -53.72
C TYR A 533 4.25 -11.20 -52.48
N PHE A 534 4.45 -12.49 -52.13
CA PHE A 534 3.83 -13.08 -50.93
C PHE A 534 4.23 -12.35 -49.64
N PRO A 535 5.51 -11.97 -49.42
CA PRO A 535 5.88 -11.17 -48.25
C PRO A 535 5.21 -9.79 -48.22
N ALA A 536 4.94 -9.20 -49.39
CA ALA A 536 4.24 -7.92 -49.47
C ALA A 536 2.75 -8.06 -49.11
N VAL A 537 2.10 -9.16 -49.52
CA VAL A 537 0.73 -9.49 -49.12
C VAL A 537 0.65 -9.69 -47.59
N GLU A 538 1.56 -10.50 -47.03
CA GLU A 538 1.63 -10.73 -45.59
C GLU A 538 1.87 -9.43 -44.81
N LYS A 539 2.80 -8.56 -45.25
CA LYS A 539 2.99 -7.23 -44.64
C LYS A 539 1.73 -6.38 -44.68
N GLY A 540 0.92 -6.50 -45.74
CA GLY A 540 -0.37 -5.83 -45.85
C GLY A 540 -1.36 -6.28 -44.77
N ILE A 541 -1.40 -7.58 -44.50
CA ILE A 541 -2.21 -8.15 -43.41
C ILE A 541 -1.66 -7.72 -42.05
N ALA A 542 -0.35 -7.83 -41.81
CA ALA A 542 0.32 -7.43 -40.59
C ALA A 542 0.04 -5.97 -40.20
N GLU A 543 -0.04 -5.08 -41.16
CA GLU A 543 -0.44 -3.68 -40.92
C GLU A 543 -1.93 -3.52 -40.68
N ALA A 544 -2.75 -4.25 -41.42
CA ALA A 544 -4.21 -4.15 -41.31
C ALA A 544 -4.72 -4.63 -39.91
N VAL A 545 -4.11 -5.67 -39.31
CA VAL A 545 -4.50 -6.19 -38.03
C VAL A 545 -4.20 -5.26 -36.86
N GLN A 546 -3.32 -4.27 -37.02
CA GLN A 546 -3.01 -3.30 -35.98
C GLN A 546 -4.19 -2.35 -35.68
N LYS A 547 -5.02 -2.11 -36.69
CA LYS A 547 -6.24 -1.30 -36.59
C LYS A 547 -7.36 -1.99 -37.33
N GLY A 548 -8.19 -2.71 -36.58
CA GLY A 548 -9.31 -3.43 -37.14
C GLY A 548 -10.37 -2.51 -37.76
N PRO A 549 -11.09 -2.98 -38.75
CA PRO A 549 -12.03 -2.17 -39.53
C PRO A 549 -13.38 -1.96 -38.81
N LEU A 550 -13.65 -2.63 -37.68
CA LEU A 550 -14.92 -2.50 -36.95
C LEU A 550 -14.94 -1.27 -36.01
N ALA A 551 -13.91 -1.10 -35.19
CA ALA A 551 -13.79 -0.03 -34.20
C ALA A 551 -12.34 0.47 -34.00
N ALA A 552 -11.44 0.17 -34.92
CA ALA A 552 -10.01 0.49 -34.87
C ALA A 552 -9.29 -0.07 -33.63
N TYR A 553 -9.72 -1.23 -33.12
CA TYR A 553 -8.98 -2.02 -32.13
C TYR A 553 -8.07 -3.03 -32.81
N PRO A 554 -6.98 -3.49 -32.17
CA PRO A 554 -6.15 -4.56 -32.71
C PRO A 554 -6.98 -5.83 -32.98
N VAL A 555 -6.70 -6.48 -34.10
CA VAL A 555 -7.36 -7.74 -34.48
C VAL A 555 -6.60 -8.92 -33.90
N VAL A 556 -7.31 -9.95 -33.48
CA VAL A 556 -6.77 -11.25 -33.04
C VAL A 556 -7.55 -12.40 -33.66
N GLY A 557 -6.88 -13.55 -33.77
CA GLY A 557 -7.55 -14.80 -34.12
C GLY A 557 -8.03 -14.93 -35.57
N VAL A 558 -7.31 -14.36 -36.53
CA VAL A 558 -7.70 -14.42 -37.97
C VAL A 558 -6.66 -15.21 -38.77
N LYS A 559 -7.13 -16.21 -39.51
CA LYS A 559 -6.35 -16.90 -40.54
C LYS A 559 -6.66 -16.31 -41.89
N ALA A 560 -5.63 -15.80 -42.55
CA ALA A 560 -5.67 -15.22 -43.89
C ALA A 560 -4.97 -16.14 -44.89
N VAL A 561 -5.66 -16.54 -45.93
CA VAL A 561 -5.13 -17.45 -46.97
C VAL A 561 -5.18 -16.76 -48.33
N LEU A 562 -4.05 -16.57 -48.95
CA LEU A 562 -3.93 -16.13 -50.33
C LEU A 562 -4.04 -17.37 -51.22
N TYR A 563 -5.07 -17.46 -52.11
CA TYR A 563 -5.27 -18.64 -52.92
C TYR A 563 -5.19 -18.36 -54.43
N ASP A 564 -5.45 -17.11 -54.87
CA ASP A 564 -5.41 -16.72 -56.28
C ASP A 564 -5.18 -15.21 -56.43
N GLY A 565 -5.03 -14.73 -57.66
CA GLY A 565 -4.87 -13.33 -57.97
C GLY A 565 -4.42 -13.12 -59.42
N SER A 566 -3.86 -11.97 -59.70
CA SER A 566 -3.15 -11.71 -60.99
C SER A 566 -2.14 -10.60 -60.80
N TYR A 567 -1.18 -10.55 -61.72
CA TYR A 567 -0.17 -9.50 -61.78
C TYR A 567 -0.06 -8.87 -63.16
N HIS A 568 0.50 -7.67 -63.23
CA HIS A 568 0.82 -7.00 -64.47
C HIS A 568 2.35 -6.90 -64.59
N PRO A 569 2.94 -7.32 -65.74
CA PRO A 569 4.41 -7.40 -65.87
C PRO A 569 5.16 -6.10 -65.63
N VAL A 570 4.52 -4.94 -65.84
CA VAL A 570 5.13 -3.61 -65.73
C VAL A 570 4.63 -2.85 -64.49
N ASP A 571 3.34 -2.94 -64.17
CA ASP A 571 2.68 -2.09 -63.14
C ASP A 571 2.57 -2.75 -61.80
N SER A 572 2.92 -4.03 -61.67
CA SER A 572 2.89 -4.73 -60.37
C SER A 572 4.13 -4.38 -59.55
N SER A 573 3.86 -4.11 -58.26
CA SER A 573 4.90 -3.77 -57.27
C SER A 573 4.52 -4.33 -55.89
N GLU A 574 5.52 -4.46 -55.01
CA GLU A 574 5.27 -4.84 -53.61
C GLU A 574 4.24 -3.92 -52.90
N MET A 575 4.35 -2.60 -53.18
CA MET A 575 3.42 -1.62 -52.61
C MET A 575 1.98 -1.84 -53.11
N ALA A 576 1.80 -2.18 -54.40
CA ALA A 576 0.49 -2.45 -54.98
C ALA A 576 -0.16 -3.71 -54.36
N PHE A 577 0.60 -4.80 -54.20
CA PHE A 577 0.13 -6.02 -53.53
C PHE A 577 -0.12 -5.84 -52.05
N LYS A 578 0.74 -5.10 -51.34
CA LYS A 578 0.53 -4.73 -49.95
C LYS A 578 -0.76 -3.93 -49.78
N THR A 579 -1.02 -2.97 -50.62
CA THR A 579 -2.27 -2.18 -50.60
C THR A 579 -3.48 -3.03 -50.98
N ALA A 580 -3.39 -3.92 -51.95
CA ALA A 580 -4.46 -4.83 -52.33
C ALA A 580 -4.83 -5.78 -51.17
N ALA A 581 -3.82 -6.34 -50.49
CA ALA A 581 -4.02 -7.21 -49.34
C ALA A 581 -4.69 -6.49 -48.18
N ARG A 582 -4.25 -5.26 -47.85
CA ARG A 582 -4.86 -4.44 -46.80
C ARG A 582 -6.35 -4.15 -47.07
N GLN A 583 -6.69 -3.82 -48.34
CA GLN A 583 -8.07 -3.56 -48.71
C GLN A 583 -8.92 -4.85 -48.78
N ALA A 584 -8.33 -5.96 -49.25
CA ALA A 584 -8.97 -7.26 -49.19
C ALA A 584 -9.28 -7.68 -47.73
N PHE A 585 -8.32 -7.46 -46.82
CA PHE A 585 -8.54 -7.70 -45.40
C PHE A 585 -9.70 -6.85 -44.85
N LYS A 586 -9.71 -5.53 -45.10
CA LYS A 586 -10.78 -4.64 -44.61
C LYS A 586 -12.16 -5.14 -45.11
N LYS A 587 -12.28 -5.48 -46.39
CA LYS A 587 -13.52 -6.00 -46.97
C LYS A 587 -13.91 -7.36 -46.39
N GLY A 588 -12.98 -8.31 -46.40
CA GLY A 588 -13.24 -9.69 -45.94
C GLY A 588 -13.55 -9.76 -44.43
N PHE A 589 -12.89 -8.94 -43.64
CA PHE A 589 -13.13 -8.86 -42.21
C PHE A 589 -14.57 -8.41 -41.90
N LEU A 590 -15.05 -7.36 -42.57
CA LEU A 590 -16.42 -6.85 -42.40
C LEU A 590 -17.48 -7.85 -42.89
N GLU A 591 -17.20 -8.64 -43.96
CA GLU A 591 -18.12 -9.69 -44.44
C GLU A 591 -18.11 -10.96 -43.56
N ALA A 592 -17.07 -11.14 -42.71
CA ALA A 592 -16.88 -12.33 -41.86
C ALA A 592 -17.60 -12.28 -40.50
N SER A 593 -18.62 -11.43 -40.34
CA SER A 593 -19.32 -11.20 -39.05
C SER A 593 -18.37 -10.82 -37.92
N PRO A 594 -17.76 -9.64 -38.00
CA PRO A 594 -16.81 -9.18 -36.97
C PRO A 594 -17.48 -8.89 -35.65
N VAL A 595 -16.75 -9.11 -34.54
CA VAL A 595 -17.19 -8.85 -33.18
C VAL A 595 -16.07 -8.21 -32.35
N LEU A 596 -16.45 -7.48 -31.30
CA LEU A 596 -15.52 -7.00 -30.29
C LEU A 596 -15.35 -8.03 -29.18
N LEU A 597 -14.12 -8.19 -28.75
CA LEU A 597 -13.75 -8.96 -27.57
C LEU A 597 -13.37 -7.99 -26.44
N GLU A 598 -13.91 -8.26 -25.26
CA GLU A 598 -13.56 -7.54 -24.04
C GLU A 598 -12.58 -8.35 -23.17
N PRO A 599 -11.65 -7.70 -22.46
CA PRO A 599 -10.74 -8.39 -21.57
C PRO A 599 -11.49 -8.83 -20.30
N ILE A 600 -11.35 -10.11 -19.97
CA ILE A 600 -11.83 -10.73 -18.74
C ILE A 600 -10.65 -10.87 -17.79
N VAL A 601 -10.88 -10.54 -16.53
CA VAL A 601 -9.91 -10.72 -15.46
C VAL A 601 -10.37 -11.78 -14.48
N SER A 602 -9.43 -12.53 -13.93
CA SER A 602 -9.65 -13.40 -12.78
C SER A 602 -9.52 -12.54 -11.52
N LEU A 603 -10.64 -12.28 -10.89
CA LEU A 603 -10.77 -11.50 -9.66
C LEU A 603 -10.79 -12.42 -8.46
N LYS A 604 -9.98 -12.11 -7.44
CA LYS A 604 -10.03 -12.71 -6.12
C LYS A 604 -10.45 -11.66 -5.11
N VAL A 605 -11.47 -11.96 -4.31
CA VAL A 605 -11.97 -11.09 -3.25
C VAL A 605 -11.92 -11.84 -1.94
N ILE A 606 -11.28 -11.25 -0.93
CA ILE A 606 -11.21 -11.80 0.42
C ILE A 606 -12.03 -10.91 1.36
N VAL A 607 -13.05 -11.49 1.97
CA VAL A 607 -13.97 -10.79 2.88
C VAL A 607 -14.32 -11.65 4.09
N PRO A 608 -14.70 -11.04 5.22
CA PRO A 608 -15.33 -11.78 6.32
C PRO A 608 -16.59 -12.52 5.85
N ASP A 609 -16.86 -13.71 6.43
CA ASP A 609 -17.96 -14.61 6.03
C ASP A 609 -19.31 -13.92 5.88
N ASN A 610 -19.63 -12.99 6.78
CA ASN A 610 -20.90 -12.27 6.82
C ASN A 610 -21.15 -11.37 5.58
N TYR A 611 -20.13 -11.01 4.81
CA TYR A 611 -20.25 -10.19 3.59
C TYR A 611 -20.31 -11.00 2.30
N THR A 612 -20.17 -12.32 2.37
CA THR A 612 -20.11 -13.20 1.18
C THR A 612 -21.32 -13.02 0.26
N GLY A 613 -22.53 -12.93 0.83
CA GLY A 613 -23.77 -12.76 0.07
C GLY A 613 -23.81 -11.43 -0.70
N ASP A 614 -23.38 -10.34 -0.06
CA ASP A 614 -23.36 -9.01 -0.68
C ASP A 614 -22.37 -8.95 -1.85
N ILE A 615 -21.18 -9.56 -1.66
CA ILE A 615 -20.16 -9.64 -2.71
C ILE A 615 -20.64 -10.48 -3.89
N MET A 616 -21.29 -11.63 -3.65
CA MET A 616 -21.88 -12.45 -4.71
C MET A 616 -22.93 -11.67 -5.52
N GLY A 617 -23.78 -10.91 -4.81
CA GLY A 617 -24.78 -10.04 -5.43
C GLY A 617 -24.17 -8.93 -6.28
N ASP A 618 -23.09 -8.29 -5.79
CA ASP A 618 -22.38 -7.24 -6.52
C ASP A 618 -21.64 -7.78 -7.76
N LEU A 619 -20.95 -8.91 -7.63
CA LEU A 619 -20.27 -9.56 -8.76
C LEU A 619 -21.26 -9.94 -9.89
N ASN A 620 -22.44 -10.41 -9.55
CA ASN A 620 -23.49 -10.70 -10.55
C ASN A 620 -23.94 -9.43 -11.29
N LYS A 621 -24.10 -8.30 -10.59
CA LYS A 621 -24.41 -7.00 -11.22
C LYS A 621 -23.30 -6.54 -12.18
N ARG A 622 -22.05 -6.88 -11.89
CA ARG A 622 -20.87 -6.59 -12.72
C ARG A 622 -20.61 -7.62 -13.81
N ARG A 623 -21.59 -8.42 -14.17
CA ARG A 623 -21.47 -9.50 -15.15
C ARG A 623 -20.40 -10.54 -14.77
N GLY A 624 -20.07 -10.63 -13.48
CA GLY A 624 -19.07 -11.55 -12.95
C GLY A 624 -19.63 -12.98 -12.89
N ARG A 625 -18.79 -13.94 -13.22
CA ARG A 625 -19.07 -15.36 -13.08
C ARG A 625 -18.24 -15.91 -11.93
N VAL A 626 -18.89 -16.22 -10.80
CA VAL A 626 -18.24 -16.84 -9.65
C VAL A 626 -17.82 -18.26 -10.00
N LEU A 627 -16.54 -18.56 -9.82
CA LEU A 627 -15.92 -19.84 -10.12
C LEU A 627 -15.76 -20.72 -8.88
N GLY A 628 -15.58 -20.12 -7.71
CA GLY A 628 -15.37 -20.83 -6.47
C GLY A 628 -15.33 -19.93 -5.24
N MET A 629 -15.46 -20.58 -4.09
CA MET A 629 -15.29 -19.96 -2.78
C MET A 629 -14.45 -20.89 -1.90
N ASN A 630 -13.48 -20.35 -1.21
CA ASN A 630 -12.59 -21.07 -0.33
C ASN A 630 -12.55 -20.39 1.03
N PRO A 631 -12.70 -21.14 2.14
CA PRO A 631 -12.49 -20.60 3.45
C PRO A 631 -11.00 -20.21 3.64
N VAL A 632 -10.79 -19.08 4.30
CA VAL A 632 -9.45 -18.56 4.66
C VAL A 632 -9.43 -18.34 6.17
N ASP A 633 -8.25 -18.46 6.77
CA ASP A 633 -8.07 -18.27 8.20
C ASP A 633 -8.66 -16.94 8.70
N GLY A 634 -9.15 -16.95 9.95
CA GLY A 634 -9.74 -15.76 10.57
C GLY A 634 -11.20 -15.50 10.21
N GLY A 635 -11.98 -16.51 9.82
CA GLY A 635 -13.40 -16.37 9.48
C GLY A 635 -13.65 -15.55 8.22
N LYS A 636 -12.76 -15.70 7.24
CA LYS A 636 -12.84 -15.03 5.93
C LYS A 636 -13.11 -16.04 4.82
N GLN A 637 -13.68 -15.54 3.71
CA GLN A 637 -13.87 -16.27 2.46
C GLN A 637 -13.07 -15.62 1.34
N GLU A 638 -12.40 -16.44 0.54
CA GLU A 638 -11.87 -16.07 -0.76
C GLU A 638 -12.90 -16.40 -1.85
N ILE A 639 -13.35 -15.40 -2.58
CA ILE A 639 -14.27 -15.55 -3.70
C ILE A 639 -13.48 -15.34 -4.99
N ILE A 640 -13.52 -16.31 -5.89
CA ILE A 640 -12.87 -16.27 -7.18
C ILE A 640 -13.90 -16.11 -8.27
N ALA A 641 -13.76 -15.11 -9.13
CA ALA A 641 -14.70 -14.82 -10.20
C ALA A 641 -14.00 -14.31 -11.46
N ASP A 642 -14.54 -14.66 -12.62
CA ASP A 642 -14.23 -14.03 -13.89
C ASP A 642 -15.11 -12.80 -14.07
N VAL A 643 -14.51 -11.63 -14.29
CA VAL A 643 -15.23 -10.36 -14.41
C VAL A 643 -14.68 -9.57 -15.60
N PRO A 644 -15.53 -8.93 -16.43
CA PRO A 644 -15.04 -8.00 -17.45
C PRO A 644 -14.27 -6.84 -16.81
N SER A 645 -13.08 -6.56 -17.32
CA SER A 645 -12.19 -5.54 -16.76
C SER A 645 -12.85 -4.17 -16.62
N MET A 646 -13.76 -3.81 -17.56
CA MET A 646 -14.47 -2.54 -17.52
C MET A 646 -15.42 -2.39 -16.32
N GLU A 647 -15.87 -3.49 -15.74
CA GLU A 647 -16.78 -3.50 -14.59
C GLU A 647 -16.06 -3.35 -13.24
N LEU A 648 -14.72 -3.43 -13.24
CA LEU A 648 -13.91 -3.22 -12.04
C LEU A 648 -13.55 -1.74 -11.79
N PHE A 649 -13.98 -0.85 -12.69
CA PHE A 649 -13.78 0.58 -12.44
C PHE A 649 -14.59 1.01 -11.20
N GLY A 650 -13.90 1.62 -10.22
CA GLY A 650 -14.48 2.01 -8.92
C GLY A 650 -14.75 0.85 -7.96
N TYR A 651 -14.38 -0.38 -8.30
CA TYR A 651 -14.64 -1.56 -7.46
C TYR A 651 -14.04 -1.44 -6.06
N ASN A 652 -12.87 -0.82 -5.92
CA ASN A 652 -12.24 -0.59 -4.62
C ASN A 652 -13.14 0.19 -3.66
N THR A 653 -13.75 1.26 -4.15
CA THR A 653 -14.66 2.10 -3.36
C THR A 653 -15.93 1.35 -2.98
N ASP A 654 -16.52 0.62 -3.93
CA ASP A 654 -17.71 -0.16 -3.69
C ASP A 654 -17.48 -1.32 -2.71
N LEU A 655 -16.36 -2.05 -2.86
CA LEU A 655 -15.98 -3.13 -1.95
C LEU A 655 -15.79 -2.61 -0.53
N ARG A 656 -15.08 -1.49 -0.37
CA ARG A 656 -14.88 -0.86 0.95
C ARG A 656 -16.19 -0.38 1.55
N SER A 657 -17.07 0.18 0.76
CA SER A 657 -18.40 0.61 1.21
C SER A 657 -19.23 -0.56 1.71
N MET A 658 -19.27 -1.67 0.97
CA MET A 658 -20.02 -2.87 1.34
C MET A 658 -19.47 -3.56 2.58
N THR A 659 -18.15 -3.53 2.79
CA THR A 659 -17.48 -4.30 3.84
C THR A 659 -16.92 -3.46 4.99
N GLY A 660 -17.24 -2.14 5.01
CA GLY A 660 -16.64 -1.22 5.99
C GLY A 660 -15.11 -1.14 5.89
N GLY A 661 -14.53 -1.48 4.73
CA GLY A 661 -13.08 -1.51 4.50
C GLY A 661 -12.40 -2.83 4.86
N ALA A 662 -13.16 -3.87 5.25
CA ALA A 662 -12.62 -5.19 5.58
C ALA A 662 -12.26 -6.01 4.34
N GLY A 663 -12.88 -5.72 3.18
CA GLY A 663 -12.64 -6.44 1.93
C GLY A 663 -11.31 -6.08 1.28
N GLU A 664 -10.66 -7.10 0.74
CA GLU A 664 -9.45 -6.99 -0.07
C GLU A 664 -9.66 -7.68 -1.41
N TYR A 665 -9.03 -7.19 -2.46
CA TYR A 665 -9.13 -7.81 -3.77
C TYR A 665 -7.81 -7.73 -4.53
N SER A 666 -7.68 -8.67 -5.46
CA SER A 666 -6.62 -8.67 -6.46
C SER A 666 -7.18 -9.23 -7.77
N TYR A 667 -6.60 -8.86 -8.88
CA TYR A 667 -6.99 -9.40 -10.17
C TYR A 667 -5.79 -9.54 -11.10
N GLU A 668 -5.94 -10.44 -12.06
CA GLU A 668 -5.00 -10.64 -13.16
C GLU A 668 -5.76 -10.85 -14.46
N PHE A 669 -5.14 -10.51 -15.59
CA PHE A 669 -5.72 -10.76 -16.89
C PHE A 669 -5.89 -12.27 -17.10
N ALA A 670 -7.09 -12.71 -17.51
CA ALA A 670 -7.37 -14.10 -17.78
C ALA A 670 -7.43 -14.41 -19.29
N ARG A 671 -8.29 -13.71 -20.03
CA ARG A 671 -8.50 -13.96 -21.46
C ARG A 671 -9.36 -12.87 -22.09
N TYR A 672 -9.56 -12.97 -23.38
CA TYR A 672 -10.57 -12.20 -24.12
C TYR A 672 -11.83 -13.03 -24.34
N GLU A 673 -13.00 -12.43 -24.18
CA GLU A 673 -14.31 -13.01 -24.52
C GLU A 673 -15.14 -12.03 -25.34
N GLN A 674 -16.10 -12.55 -26.12
CA GLN A 674 -16.99 -11.70 -26.93
C GLN A 674 -17.81 -10.79 -26.00
N ALA A 675 -17.74 -9.49 -26.24
CA ALA A 675 -18.53 -8.50 -25.52
C ALA A 675 -20.03 -8.63 -25.89
N PRO A 676 -20.95 -8.31 -24.95
CA PRO A 676 -22.39 -8.21 -25.25
C PRO A 676 -22.67 -7.18 -26.32
N SER A 677 -23.80 -7.35 -27.03
CA SER A 677 -24.16 -6.50 -28.17
C SER A 677 -24.27 -5.01 -27.83
N ASP A 678 -24.83 -4.69 -26.68
CA ASP A 678 -24.96 -3.30 -26.18
C ASP A 678 -23.59 -2.64 -25.90
N VAL A 679 -22.65 -3.42 -25.39
CA VAL A 679 -21.26 -2.96 -25.17
C VAL A 679 -20.57 -2.75 -26.51
N GLN A 680 -20.73 -3.68 -27.46
CA GLN A 680 -20.15 -3.58 -28.80
C GLN A 680 -20.67 -2.35 -29.55
N GLU A 681 -21.99 -2.14 -29.59
CA GLU A 681 -22.63 -1.00 -30.27
C GLU A 681 -22.13 0.33 -29.73
N ARG A 682 -22.08 0.48 -28.40
CA ARG A 682 -21.59 1.68 -27.75
C ARG A 682 -20.11 1.96 -28.06
N GLU A 683 -19.25 0.94 -28.05
CA GLU A 683 -17.83 1.10 -28.34
C GLU A 683 -17.57 1.40 -29.82
N ILE A 684 -18.29 0.78 -30.73
CA ILE A 684 -18.21 1.04 -32.19
C ILE A 684 -18.61 2.51 -32.45
N GLU A 685 -19.74 2.95 -31.90
CA GLU A 685 -20.23 4.32 -32.05
C GLU A 685 -19.23 5.36 -31.49
N ALA A 686 -18.70 5.10 -30.29
CA ALA A 686 -17.73 5.99 -29.62
C ALA A 686 -16.41 6.13 -30.41
N ARG A 687 -16.07 5.17 -31.28
CA ARG A 687 -14.84 5.16 -32.08
C ARG A 687 -15.04 5.41 -33.57
N ALA A 688 -16.24 5.65 -34.03
CA ALA A 688 -16.55 5.89 -35.44
C ALA A 688 -15.64 6.98 -36.07
N SER A 689 -15.40 8.09 -35.35
CA SER A 689 -14.51 9.17 -35.82
C SER A 689 -13.02 8.76 -36.02
N LYS A 690 -12.59 7.68 -35.37
CA LYS A 690 -11.24 7.15 -35.55
C LYS A 690 -11.09 6.25 -36.77
N LEU A 691 -12.18 5.64 -37.20
CA LEU A 691 -12.23 4.89 -38.43
C LEU A 691 -12.14 5.86 -39.63
N ASP A 692 -12.88 6.97 -39.60
CA ASP A 692 -12.87 8.00 -40.65
C ASP A 692 -11.49 8.67 -40.81
N ALA A 693 -10.76 8.85 -39.71
CA ALA A 693 -9.40 9.41 -39.74
C ALA A 693 -8.32 8.41 -40.28
N ALA A 694 -8.68 7.14 -40.46
CA ALA A 694 -7.77 6.08 -40.93
C ALA A 694 -7.96 5.77 -42.45
N GLU A 695 -8.94 6.37 -43.11
CA GLU A 695 -9.13 6.39 -44.58
C GLU A 695 -8.30 7.49 -45.24
#